data_a408db80b6cfb5ab5f01459235532fa3
#
_entry.id   a408db80b6cfb5ab5f01459235532fa3
#
_cell.length_a   1.000
_cell.length_b   1.000
_cell.length_c   1.000
_cell.angle_alpha   90.00
_cell.angle_beta   90.00
_cell.angle_gamma   90.00
#
_symmetry.space_group_name_H-M   'P 1'
#
loop_
_entity.id
_entity.type
_entity.pdbx_description
1 polymer ?
#
loop_
_entity_poly.entity_id
_entity_poly.type
_entity_poly.pdbx_seq_one_letter_code
_entity_poly.pdbx_strand_id
1 'polypeptide(L)'
;MKKKSASQSAFFKLRVLVSVLLCFAAITLVFVAFGKAWAQPKPSAQNSQPLIRAQYRGVMPVVKFDVSPPLRTIKPLLPKGCTLRENEEEGPIPLGPVGRVVRDPVVQRVLGKIGIPAPIISFDGNSNLCGCSPPDPNGAVGPNNVVTMANLHFQIFDRNGNSLFGPTANNTLWAGFGGLCQTENAGDPVVLYDQLADRWLLSQFTSAGPTFFECVALSQTNDPTGSYFRWAISTGSNFPDYPKAGVWPDAYYFSTREFDPIGNFAGVGAYALDRAQALVGDPNPTIVGFLAPPTPAYVVGDGLLPSTLDGQTAPPAGSPNFFVGSQDNNGPYGAPSDGLTFWKFHYDPGTPGNSTFTMTATLPTQPFNSILGLCGGTRNCIPQPGTGTRIDHLGYRQRPLFRLAYRNFGDHESLVTNQSVSAGTGPNGEVSGIRWWELRDPNGSPVIFQEGTYAPGLTDGIHRWMGSISMNSLGDIALGFSASNSTNPSVFPSVRYTARHPGDPPGEMTLGEGSIVNGTGSQTGSQRWGDYTSLVPDPTDDTTFWYINQYVPTTSGIGWRLRIGAFNLTTGPTPSPSPTATASPTPTATPGGCQYTFTSGSDAIVPGDTNIGNSTDDGDTFVALPFSFQLYDQTYNGVNVSSNGRLDFVCVNEPGGFLSACLPPPDNQCPFDFTVFPVWSDYRTDIVGEGCANFASGCGIFTSVSGSAPNRIFNIEWRVVYFNDHTQTANFEARLYENDPNKRFDFIFGTIQPGSDQLYVSGVEGTAGVFTQDFCDANPPSPGSRTYTCPTGASPTPTPSPTPTPSVTPTSTPTVTPTVPPSATPSVTPSATPRATPRPRPTPHPRPTPP
;
A
#
# COMPACT_ATOMS: atom_id res chain seq x y z
N MET A 1 -86.76 15.92 -0.95
CA MET A 1 -85.54 15.20 -0.61
C MET A 1 -84.32 15.41 -1.58
N LYS A 2 -84.07 16.63 -2.10
CA LYS A 2 -82.97 16.92 -3.03
C LYS A 2 -82.03 18.08 -2.63
N LYS A 3 -82.10 18.53 -1.38
CA LYS A 3 -81.20 19.62 -0.88
C LYS A 3 -80.20 19.20 0.20
N LYS A 4 -80.16 17.94 0.65
CA LYS A 4 -79.09 17.49 1.63
C LYS A 4 -77.84 16.78 1.06
N SER A 5 -77.86 16.44 -0.23
CA SER A 5 -76.72 15.76 -0.88
C SER A 5 -75.58 16.68 -1.34
N ALA A 6 -75.89 17.94 -1.67
CA ALA A 6 -74.88 18.88 -2.18
C ALA A 6 -73.94 19.45 -1.08
N SER A 7 -74.43 19.54 0.16
CA SER A 7 -73.70 20.09 1.29
C SER A 7 -72.59 19.14 1.79
N GLN A 8 -72.82 17.82 1.78
CA GLN A 8 -71.84 16.84 2.24
C GLN A 8 -70.66 16.65 1.26
N SER A 9 -70.89 16.79 -0.05
CA SER A 9 -69.85 16.72 -1.06
C SER A 9 -68.92 17.94 -1.02
N ALA A 10 -69.45 19.14 -0.75
CA ALA A 10 -68.67 20.36 -0.63
C ALA A 10 -67.72 20.32 0.66
N PHE A 11 -68.32 19.82 1.79
CA PHE A 11 -67.55 19.69 3.04
C PHE A 11 -66.43 18.61 2.91
N PHE A 12 -66.62 17.52 2.21
CA PHE A 12 -65.62 16.48 1.99
C PHE A 12 -64.48 16.98 1.09
N LYS A 13 -64.82 17.69 0.00
CA LYS A 13 -63.79 18.28 -0.87
C LYS A 13 -62.98 19.38 -0.17
N LEU A 14 -63.61 20.17 0.69
CA LEU A 14 -62.91 21.19 1.48
C LEU A 14 -61.99 20.55 2.53
N ARG A 15 -62.40 19.47 3.21
CA ARG A 15 -61.52 18.71 4.14
C ARG A 15 -60.33 18.06 3.45
N VAL A 16 -60.49 17.48 2.29
CA VAL A 16 -59.40 16.88 1.50
C VAL A 16 -58.44 17.99 1.05
N LEU A 17 -58.96 19.14 0.57
CA LEU A 17 -58.09 20.24 0.14
C LEU A 17 -57.29 20.86 1.30
N VAL A 18 -57.92 21.01 2.46
CA VAL A 18 -57.23 21.49 3.70
C VAL A 18 -56.21 20.47 4.20
N SER A 19 -56.47 19.16 4.14
CA SER A 19 -55.52 18.12 4.52
C SER A 19 -54.32 18.07 3.57
N VAL A 20 -54.53 18.22 2.25
CA VAL A 20 -53.45 18.28 1.25
C VAL A 20 -52.61 19.54 1.44
N LEU A 21 -53.20 20.69 1.71
CA LEU A 21 -52.48 21.94 1.99
C LEU A 21 -51.69 21.87 3.31
N LEU A 22 -52.22 21.21 4.33
CA LEU A 22 -51.49 20.97 5.60
C LEU A 22 -50.33 19.98 5.43
N CYS A 23 -50.49 18.94 4.59
CA CYS A 23 -49.38 18.04 4.25
C CYS A 23 -48.30 18.75 3.45
N PHE A 24 -48.63 19.59 2.47
CA PHE A 24 -47.66 20.39 1.75
C PHE A 24 -46.96 21.42 2.66
N ALA A 25 -47.67 22.05 3.57
CA ALA A 25 -47.07 22.96 4.55
C ALA A 25 -46.16 22.23 5.56
N ALA A 26 -46.52 21.00 5.95
CA ALA A 26 -45.67 20.17 6.80
C ALA A 26 -44.40 19.67 6.06
N ILE A 27 -44.52 19.28 4.79
CA ILE A 27 -43.37 18.87 3.94
C ILE A 27 -42.45 20.08 3.69
N THR A 28 -43.00 21.27 3.42
CA THR A 28 -42.15 22.47 3.25
C THR A 28 -41.48 22.90 4.55
N LEU A 29 -42.15 22.75 5.69
CA LEU A 29 -41.55 23.02 7.00
C LEU A 29 -40.42 22.00 7.35
N VAL A 30 -40.59 20.73 6.97
CA VAL A 30 -39.57 19.71 7.11
C VAL A 30 -38.36 20.01 6.21
N PHE A 31 -38.59 20.38 4.94
CA PHE A 31 -37.48 20.80 4.05
C PHE A 31 -36.78 22.08 4.49
N VAL A 32 -37.51 23.06 5.07
CA VAL A 32 -36.90 24.26 5.64
C VAL A 32 -36.15 23.96 6.95
N ALA A 33 -36.61 22.98 7.75
CA ALA A 33 -35.94 22.55 8.97
C ALA A 33 -34.69 21.73 8.67
N PHE A 34 -34.74 20.82 7.69
CA PHE A 34 -33.58 20.08 7.23
C PHE A 34 -32.60 20.96 6.44
N GLY A 35 -33.07 21.91 5.63
CA GLY A 35 -32.20 22.87 4.94
C GLY A 35 -31.47 23.84 5.87
N LYS A 36 -31.99 24.10 7.07
CA LYS A 36 -31.28 24.89 8.10
C LYS A 36 -30.29 24.07 8.94
N ALA A 37 -30.46 22.74 9.04
CA ALA A 37 -29.51 21.86 9.75
C ALA A 37 -28.21 21.59 8.97
N TRP A 38 -28.19 21.90 7.66
CA TRP A 38 -27.02 21.73 6.80
C TRP A 38 -26.42 23.06 6.30
N ALA A 39 -26.86 24.19 6.81
CA ALA A 39 -26.17 25.45 6.60
C ALA A 39 -24.88 25.41 7.43
N GLN A 40 -23.76 25.10 6.82
CA GLN A 40 -22.43 25.33 7.39
C GLN A 40 -22.38 26.75 7.94
N PRO A 41 -21.77 26.98 9.14
CA PRO A 41 -21.55 28.33 9.62
C PRO A 41 -20.74 29.08 8.56
N LYS A 42 -21.22 30.26 8.14
CA LYS A 42 -20.44 31.15 7.27
C LYS A 42 -19.07 31.29 7.87
N PRO A 43 -17.99 31.13 7.08
CA PRO A 43 -16.64 31.37 7.58
C PRO A 43 -16.61 32.76 8.21
N SER A 44 -16.22 32.83 9.45
CA SER A 44 -15.89 34.11 10.10
C SER A 44 -14.87 34.83 9.22
N ALA A 45 -15.00 36.12 9.08
CA ALA A 45 -14.10 36.97 8.30
C ALA A 45 -12.65 36.52 8.53
N GLN A 46 -11.99 36.12 7.44
CA GLN A 46 -10.56 35.79 7.47
C GLN A 46 -9.83 36.96 8.12
N ASN A 47 -9.32 36.75 9.33
CA ASN A 47 -8.26 37.58 9.85
C ASN A 47 -7.12 37.47 8.83
N SER A 48 -6.82 38.55 8.13
CA SER A 48 -5.67 38.64 7.24
C SER A 48 -4.40 38.52 8.07
N GLN A 49 -3.99 37.31 8.37
CA GLN A 49 -2.67 37.04 8.94
C GLN A 49 -1.64 37.61 7.94
N PRO A 50 -0.59 38.24 8.43
CA PRO A 50 0.44 38.76 7.54
C PRO A 50 1.02 37.61 6.73
N LEU A 51 1.11 37.80 5.41
CA LEU A 51 1.75 36.85 4.50
C LEU A 51 3.19 36.62 4.95
N ILE A 52 3.53 35.40 5.36
CA ILE A 52 4.90 35.05 5.72
C ILE A 52 5.61 34.54 4.47
N ARG A 53 6.63 35.26 4.07
CA ARG A 53 7.47 34.88 2.93
C ARG A 53 8.74 34.18 3.40
N ALA A 54 9.07 33.07 2.78
CA ALA A 54 10.35 32.42 2.94
C ALA A 54 11.47 33.26 2.34
N GLN A 55 12.66 33.15 2.88
CA GLN A 55 13.86 33.80 2.37
C GLN A 55 14.31 33.12 1.07
N TYR A 56 14.42 33.88 -0.01
CA TYR A 56 15.01 33.41 -1.26
C TYR A 56 16.51 33.18 -1.10
N ARG A 57 16.99 31.99 -1.44
CA ARG A 57 18.41 31.58 -1.33
C ARG A 57 19.15 31.63 -2.67
N GLY A 58 18.44 31.90 -3.75
CA GLY A 58 18.99 31.92 -5.11
C GLY A 58 18.78 30.61 -5.86
N VAL A 59 19.53 30.49 -6.95
CA VAL A 59 19.66 29.23 -7.70
C VAL A 59 20.74 28.39 -7.02
N MET A 60 20.37 27.19 -6.60
CA MET A 60 21.25 26.26 -5.90
C MET A 60 22.24 25.63 -6.90
N PRO A 61 23.53 25.59 -6.59
CA PRO A 61 24.52 25.06 -7.52
C PRO A 61 24.49 23.54 -7.62
N VAL A 62 24.54 23.04 -8.85
CA VAL A 62 24.92 21.64 -9.12
C VAL A 62 26.45 21.56 -9.08
N VAL A 63 26.96 20.76 -8.16
CA VAL A 63 28.42 20.59 -7.97
C VAL A 63 28.98 19.52 -8.89
N LYS A 64 28.14 18.52 -9.22
CA LYS A 64 28.51 17.43 -10.09
C LYS A 64 27.28 16.85 -10.80
N PHE A 65 27.50 16.43 -12.04
CA PHE A 65 26.56 15.72 -12.88
C PHE A 65 27.26 14.59 -13.63
N ASP A 66 26.56 13.49 -13.84
CA ASP A 66 26.90 12.45 -14.83
C ASP A 66 25.68 11.62 -15.22
N VAL A 67 25.92 10.64 -16.10
CA VAL A 67 24.96 9.60 -16.45
C VAL A 67 25.51 8.27 -15.95
N SER A 68 24.72 7.56 -15.15
CA SER A 68 25.12 6.25 -14.63
C SER A 68 25.19 5.19 -15.72
N PRO A 69 26.00 4.13 -15.58
CA PRO A 69 25.74 2.87 -16.25
C PRO A 69 24.34 2.35 -15.88
N PRO A 70 23.75 1.43 -16.67
CA PRO A 70 22.52 0.77 -16.24
C PRO A 70 22.70 0.16 -14.86
N LEU A 71 21.77 0.45 -13.94
CA LEU A 71 21.87 0.04 -12.52
C LEU A 71 22.07 -1.47 -12.39
N ARG A 72 21.37 -2.28 -13.21
CA ARG A 72 21.56 -3.74 -13.28
C ARG A 72 22.97 -4.22 -13.60
N THR A 73 23.85 -3.35 -14.13
CA THR A 73 25.27 -3.67 -14.39
C THR A 73 26.20 -3.23 -13.26
N ILE A 74 25.69 -2.45 -12.32
CA ILE A 74 26.45 -2.00 -11.15
C ILE A 74 26.46 -3.13 -10.12
N LYS A 75 27.64 -3.44 -9.60
CA LYS A 75 27.76 -4.45 -8.54
C LYS A 75 27.06 -3.93 -7.26
N PRO A 76 26.07 -4.64 -6.72
CA PRO A 76 25.43 -4.28 -5.46
C PRO A 76 26.42 -4.16 -4.32
N LEU A 77 26.31 -3.09 -3.54
CA LEU A 77 27.04 -2.88 -2.31
C LEU A 77 26.14 -3.22 -1.11
N LEU A 78 26.65 -3.97 -0.17
CA LEU A 78 25.93 -4.14 1.11
C LEU A 78 26.23 -2.97 2.04
N PRO A 79 25.27 -2.52 2.86
CA PRO A 79 25.53 -1.52 3.88
C PRO A 79 26.61 -1.99 4.86
N LYS A 80 27.56 -1.12 5.19
CA LYS A 80 28.68 -1.42 6.10
C LYS A 80 28.40 -0.99 7.54
N GLY A 81 27.33 -1.51 8.12
CA GLY A 81 26.87 -1.07 9.43
C GLY A 81 26.00 0.20 9.36
N CYS A 82 25.60 0.70 10.52
CA CYS A 82 24.74 1.88 10.62
C CYS A 82 25.57 3.15 10.50
N THR A 83 25.44 3.84 9.36
CA THR A 83 26.04 5.17 9.10
C THR A 83 24.97 6.26 9.04
N LEU A 84 23.76 5.93 9.52
CA LEU A 84 22.63 6.86 9.59
C LEU A 84 23.05 8.11 10.40
N ARG A 85 22.73 9.28 9.85
CA ARG A 85 22.79 10.55 10.56
C ARG A 85 21.40 11.14 10.62
N GLU A 86 20.97 11.41 11.80
CA GLU A 86 19.78 12.20 12.10
C GLU A 86 20.21 13.35 13.02
N ASN A 87 19.65 14.52 12.78
CA ASN A 87 19.84 15.65 13.68
C ASN A 87 18.61 15.79 14.57
N GLU A 88 18.07 14.68 15.02
CA GLU A 88 17.02 14.68 16.00
C GLU A 88 17.60 15.09 17.35
N GLU A 89 17.02 16.15 17.92
CA GLU A 89 17.36 16.58 19.26
C GLU A 89 17.23 15.39 20.23
N GLU A 90 18.32 14.96 20.83
CA GLU A 90 18.34 13.98 21.93
C GLU A 90 17.76 14.56 23.24
N GLY A 91 17.23 15.78 23.17
CA GLY A 91 16.62 16.47 24.31
C GLY A 91 15.31 15.84 24.79
N PRO A 92 14.84 16.23 25.98
CA PRO A 92 13.54 15.76 26.46
C PRO A 92 12.44 16.16 25.48
N ILE A 93 11.61 15.19 25.08
CA ILE A 93 10.42 15.44 24.26
C ILE A 93 9.50 16.40 25.04
N PRO A 94 8.99 17.45 24.40
CA PRO A 94 8.07 18.37 25.07
C PRO A 94 6.88 17.61 25.64
N LEU A 95 6.64 17.78 26.92
CA LEU A 95 5.39 17.39 27.54
C LEU A 95 4.37 18.47 27.20
N GLY A 96 3.25 18.07 26.61
CA GLY A 96 2.12 18.99 26.45
C GLY A 96 1.70 19.59 27.79
N PRO A 97 0.93 20.69 27.76
CA PRO A 97 0.46 21.32 28.99
C PRO A 97 -0.25 20.31 29.88
N VAL A 98 0.32 20.05 31.06
CA VAL A 98 -0.20 19.08 32.02
C VAL A 98 -1.62 19.51 32.46
N GLY A 99 -2.60 18.64 32.22
CA GLY A 99 -3.95 18.80 32.76
C GLY A 99 -5.01 19.34 31.83
N ARG A 100 -4.70 19.66 30.57
CA ARG A 100 -5.71 20.06 29.59
C ARG A 100 -6.16 18.85 28.77
N VAL A 101 -7.35 18.34 29.05
CA VAL A 101 -8.01 17.32 28.21
C VAL A 101 -8.54 18.04 26.97
N VAL A 102 -7.91 17.82 25.83
CA VAL A 102 -8.43 18.25 24.53
C VAL A 102 -9.50 17.25 24.13
N ARG A 103 -10.72 17.72 23.94
CA ARG A 103 -11.78 16.91 23.38
C ARG A 103 -11.73 17.05 21.86
N ASP A 104 -11.34 15.99 21.18
CA ASP A 104 -11.44 15.88 19.74
C ASP A 104 -12.89 15.55 19.33
N PRO A 105 -13.61 16.47 18.68
CA PRO A 105 -15.02 16.28 18.33
C PRO A 105 -15.21 15.40 17.08
N VAL A 106 -14.17 15.14 16.28
CA VAL A 106 -14.23 14.38 15.04
C VAL A 106 -13.55 13.02 15.16
N VAL A 107 -13.45 12.51 16.40
CA VAL A 107 -12.82 11.23 16.68
C VAL A 107 -13.76 10.07 16.36
N GLN A 108 -13.33 9.18 15.48
CA GLN A 108 -13.97 7.90 15.19
C GLN A 108 -13.46 6.84 16.18
N ARG A 109 -14.37 6.33 17.03
CA ARG A 109 -14.04 5.41 18.15
C ARG A 109 -14.19 3.93 17.82
N VAL A 110 -14.77 3.61 16.69
CA VAL A 110 -15.09 2.24 16.28
C VAL A 110 -14.63 2.01 14.85
N LEU A 111 -14.37 0.75 14.53
CA LEU A 111 -14.10 0.34 13.16
C LEU A 111 -15.27 0.70 12.25
N GLY A 112 -14.97 0.94 10.97
CA GLY A 112 -15.98 1.02 9.94
C GLY A 112 -16.82 -0.27 9.90
N LYS A 113 -18.09 -0.14 9.52
CA LYS A 113 -19.04 -1.26 9.52
C LYS A 113 -19.09 -2.02 8.20
N ILE A 114 -18.56 -1.43 7.14
CA ILE A 114 -18.50 -2.04 5.82
C ILE A 114 -17.22 -2.87 5.76
N GLY A 115 -17.29 -4.13 5.31
CA GLY A 115 -16.11 -4.95 5.13
C GLY A 115 -15.14 -4.30 4.16
N ILE A 116 -13.84 -4.35 4.47
CA ILE A 116 -12.78 -3.88 3.56
C ILE A 116 -12.21 -5.09 2.81
N PRO A 117 -11.99 -5.01 1.48
CA PRO A 117 -11.36 -6.10 0.76
C PRO A 117 -9.97 -6.43 1.28
N ALA A 118 -9.60 -7.72 1.26
CA ALA A 118 -8.25 -8.17 1.57
C ALA A 118 -7.23 -7.65 0.54
N PRO A 119 -5.94 -7.61 0.87
CA PRO A 119 -4.91 -7.31 -0.11
C PRO A 119 -4.95 -8.27 -1.29
N ILE A 120 -4.84 -7.75 -2.51
CA ILE A 120 -4.74 -8.55 -3.75
C ILE A 120 -3.33 -9.11 -3.94
N ILE A 121 -2.34 -8.47 -3.33
CA ILE A 121 -0.95 -8.93 -3.26
C ILE A 121 -0.31 -8.40 -1.98
N SER A 122 0.60 -9.20 -1.41
CA SER A 122 1.37 -8.80 -0.23
C SER A 122 2.67 -9.59 -0.19
N PHE A 123 3.82 -8.91 -0.14
CA PHE A 123 5.14 -9.54 -0.12
C PHE A 123 6.14 -8.74 0.72
N ASP A 124 7.20 -9.41 1.16
CA ASP A 124 8.26 -8.77 1.93
C ASP A 124 9.18 -7.92 1.06
N GLY A 125 9.51 -6.75 1.58
CA GLY A 125 10.54 -5.87 1.04
C GLY A 125 11.85 -5.98 1.80
N ASN A 126 12.56 -4.87 1.86
CA ASN A 126 13.87 -4.77 2.50
C ASN A 126 13.83 -5.25 3.95
N SER A 127 14.77 -6.14 4.32
CA SER A 127 15.05 -6.46 5.71
C SER A 127 16.18 -5.58 6.25
N ASN A 128 16.33 -5.48 7.57
CA ASN A 128 17.36 -4.65 8.20
C ASN A 128 18.78 -5.21 7.98
N LEU A 129 19.41 -4.84 6.87
CA LEU A 129 20.79 -5.27 6.52
C LEU A 129 21.88 -4.40 7.15
N CYS A 130 21.56 -3.18 7.54
CA CYS A 130 22.53 -2.26 8.14
C CYS A 130 22.65 -2.38 9.66
N GLY A 131 21.69 -3.02 10.32
CA GLY A 131 21.55 -2.92 11.76
C GLY A 131 21.14 -1.51 12.23
N CYS A 132 20.38 -0.78 11.39
CA CYS A 132 19.95 0.59 11.61
C CYS A 132 18.52 0.67 12.15
N SER A 133 18.21 1.75 12.84
CA SER A 133 16.87 2.15 13.29
C SER A 133 16.84 3.67 13.42
N PRO A 134 15.83 4.33 12.83
CA PRO A 134 14.64 3.81 12.18
C PRO A 134 14.86 3.35 10.73
N PRO A 135 13.92 2.64 10.11
CA PRO A 135 14.02 2.26 8.69
C PRO A 135 13.56 3.34 7.71
N ASP A 136 12.67 4.24 8.11
CA ASP A 136 12.07 5.31 7.29
C ASP A 136 11.61 4.82 5.92
N PRO A 137 10.57 3.95 5.90
CA PRO A 137 10.13 3.30 4.69
C PRO A 137 9.63 4.30 3.65
N ASN A 138 10.18 4.25 2.45
CA ASN A 138 9.69 4.99 1.31
C ASN A 138 9.56 4.06 0.10
N GLY A 139 8.57 4.31 -0.74
CA GLY A 139 8.36 3.48 -1.91
C GLY A 139 7.41 4.10 -2.91
N ALA A 140 7.57 3.70 -4.16
CA ALA A 140 6.72 4.10 -5.26
C ALA A 140 6.46 2.92 -6.19
N VAL A 141 5.37 3.01 -6.95
CA VAL A 141 4.91 1.99 -7.89
C VAL A 141 4.80 2.60 -9.27
N GLY A 142 5.37 1.93 -10.25
CA GLY A 142 5.22 2.21 -11.67
C GLY A 142 4.44 1.11 -12.38
N PRO A 143 4.27 1.20 -13.70
CA PRO A 143 3.49 0.23 -14.48
C PRO A 143 3.99 -1.21 -14.37
N ASN A 144 5.30 -1.42 -14.19
CA ASN A 144 5.92 -2.74 -14.21
C ASN A 144 6.72 -3.06 -12.94
N ASN A 145 6.98 -2.09 -12.09
CA ASN A 145 7.94 -2.22 -11.02
C ASN A 145 7.43 -1.58 -9.73
N VAL A 146 7.97 -2.07 -8.61
CA VAL A 146 7.90 -1.45 -7.29
C VAL A 146 9.32 -1.14 -6.85
N VAL A 147 9.59 0.09 -6.44
CA VAL A 147 10.88 0.49 -5.89
C VAL A 147 10.68 0.88 -4.43
N THR A 148 11.44 0.27 -3.54
CA THR A 148 11.42 0.58 -2.11
C THR A 148 12.80 1.06 -1.67
N MET A 149 12.79 2.12 -0.88
CA MET A 149 13.98 2.63 -0.20
C MET A 149 13.75 2.62 1.31
N ALA A 150 14.80 2.35 2.05
CA ALA A 150 14.83 2.45 3.49
C ALA A 150 16.19 3.01 3.92
N ASN A 151 16.32 3.37 5.17
CA ASN A 151 17.63 3.61 5.77
C ASN A 151 18.40 2.29 5.76
N LEU A 152 19.39 2.13 5.09
CA LEU A 152 20.43 2.67 4.25
C LEU A 152 20.52 1.84 2.96
N HIS A 153 19.40 1.31 2.48
CA HIS A 153 19.40 0.39 1.32
C HIS A 153 18.08 0.44 0.56
N PHE A 154 18.13 0.07 -0.72
CA PHE A 154 16.97 0.00 -1.58
C PHE A 154 16.86 -1.33 -2.32
N GLN A 155 15.67 -1.60 -2.86
CA GLN A 155 15.39 -2.80 -3.63
C GLN A 155 14.34 -2.48 -4.71
N ILE A 156 14.47 -3.16 -5.85
CA ILE A 156 13.56 -3.04 -6.98
C ILE A 156 12.93 -4.40 -7.22
N PHE A 157 11.62 -4.42 -7.35
CA PHE A 157 10.81 -5.60 -7.59
C PHE A 157 10.01 -5.47 -8.88
N ASP A 158 9.60 -6.60 -9.45
CA ASP A 158 8.42 -6.60 -10.31
C ASP A 158 7.14 -6.43 -9.48
N ARG A 159 5.99 -6.37 -10.13
CA ARG A 159 4.71 -6.18 -9.42
C ARG A 159 4.22 -7.42 -8.67
N ASN A 160 4.86 -8.58 -8.88
CA ASN A 160 4.57 -9.82 -8.16
C ASN A 160 5.50 -10.05 -6.95
N GLY A 161 6.41 -9.10 -6.68
CA GLY A 161 7.33 -9.18 -5.56
C GLY A 161 8.64 -9.89 -5.86
N ASN A 162 8.91 -10.30 -7.11
CA ASN A 162 10.19 -10.85 -7.48
C ASN A 162 11.25 -9.75 -7.51
N SER A 163 12.37 -9.96 -6.80
CA SER A 163 13.48 -9.01 -6.76
C SER A 163 14.19 -8.95 -8.12
N LEU A 164 14.26 -7.75 -8.69
CA LEU A 164 14.96 -7.47 -9.95
C LEU A 164 16.35 -6.87 -9.70
N PHE A 165 16.52 -6.13 -8.59
CA PHE A 165 17.79 -5.55 -8.19
C PHE A 165 17.82 -5.27 -6.68
N GLY A 166 18.92 -5.58 -6.04
CA GLY A 166 19.09 -5.40 -4.60
C GLY A 166 18.59 -6.62 -3.79
N PRO A 167 18.47 -6.48 -2.44
CA PRO A 167 18.72 -5.26 -1.68
C PRO A 167 20.17 -4.79 -1.74
N THR A 168 20.39 -3.48 -1.81
CA THR A 168 21.72 -2.89 -1.94
C THR A 168 21.78 -1.52 -1.25
N ALA A 169 22.97 -1.10 -0.80
CA ALA A 169 23.17 0.20 -0.17
C ALA A 169 22.69 1.34 -1.09
N ASN A 170 22.06 2.38 -0.53
CA ASN A 170 21.50 3.49 -1.30
C ASN A 170 22.57 4.15 -2.19
N ASN A 171 23.82 4.30 -1.68
CA ASN A 171 24.89 4.89 -2.45
C ASN A 171 25.43 3.99 -3.59
N THR A 172 24.93 2.76 -3.76
CA THR A 172 25.20 1.94 -4.96
C THR A 172 24.72 2.69 -6.22
N LEU A 173 23.63 3.42 -6.13
CA LEU A 173 23.10 4.24 -7.24
C LEU A 173 24.14 5.27 -7.74
N TRP A 174 25.07 5.73 -6.89
CA TRP A 174 26.12 6.68 -7.21
C TRP A 174 27.49 6.03 -7.43
N ALA A 175 27.57 4.72 -7.63
CA ALA A 175 28.84 4.07 -7.94
C ALA A 175 29.50 4.67 -9.19
N GLY A 176 30.79 5.04 -9.08
CA GLY A 176 31.53 5.75 -10.13
C GLY A 176 31.28 7.26 -10.24
N PHE A 177 30.28 7.79 -9.52
CA PHE A 177 29.97 9.22 -9.52
C PHE A 177 31.06 10.05 -8.82
N GLY A 178 31.67 9.53 -7.74
CA GLY A 178 32.67 10.22 -6.90
C GLY A 178 32.03 11.27 -5.97
N GLY A 179 32.86 11.78 -5.04
CA GLY A 179 32.41 12.71 -4.01
C GLY A 179 31.49 12.08 -2.96
N LEU A 180 30.85 12.92 -2.14
CA LEU A 180 30.07 12.46 -0.98
C LEU A 180 28.87 11.61 -1.38
N CYS A 181 28.19 11.88 -2.48
CA CYS A 181 27.09 11.06 -2.97
C CYS A 181 27.48 9.58 -3.18
N GLN A 182 28.74 9.31 -3.61
CA GLN A 182 29.23 7.95 -3.75
C GLN A 182 29.70 7.36 -2.42
N THR A 183 30.40 8.15 -1.60
CA THR A 183 31.12 7.62 -0.43
C THR A 183 30.25 7.50 0.80
N GLU A 184 29.16 8.24 0.88
CA GLU A 184 28.26 8.24 2.02
C GLU A 184 26.97 7.48 1.76
N ASN A 185 26.41 6.97 2.82
CA ASN A 185 25.15 6.27 2.86
C ASN A 185 24.50 6.66 4.19
N ALA A 186 23.87 7.84 4.23
CA ALA A 186 23.61 8.54 5.49
C ALA A 186 22.12 8.55 5.89
N GLY A 187 21.22 8.20 4.99
CA GLY A 187 19.80 8.03 5.33
C GLY A 187 18.84 8.93 4.61
N ASP A 188 17.64 8.90 5.08
CA ASP A 188 16.39 9.56 4.65
C ASP A 188 16.17 9.52 3.12
N PRO A 189 16.10 8.34 2.54
CA PRO A 189 15.96 8.25 1.10
C PRO A 189 14.54 8.60 0.67
N VAL A 190 14.41 9.17 -0.54
CA VAL A 190 13.12 9.40 -1.19
C VAL A 190 13.09 8.68 -2.53
N VAL A 191 11.97 8.01 -2.83
CA VAL A 191 11.66 7.50 -4.15
C VAL A 191 10.28 7.97 -4.59
N LEU A 192 10.20 8.49 -5.81
CA LEU A 192 8.95 8.88 -6.46
C LEU A 192 8.88 8.26 -7.86
N TYR A 193 7.66 7.98 -8.30
CA TYR A 193 7.36 7.68 -9.69
C TYR A 193 6.64 8.88 -10.31
N ASP A 194 7.28 9.49 -11.30
CA ASP A 194 6.70 10.56 -12.11
C ASP A 194 5.85 9.95 -13.22
N GLN A 195 4.57 9.81 -12.96
CA GLN A 195 3.63 9.21 -13.92
C GLN A 195 3.36 10.08 -15.17
N LEU A 196 3.65 11.39 -15.11
CA LEU A 196 3.52 12.26 -16.30
C LEU A 196 4.67 12.07 -17.28
N ALA A 197 5.82 11.58 -16.83
CA ALA A 197 7.00 11.35 -17.66
C ALA A 197 7.39 9.88 -17.78
N ASP A 198 6.77 9.00 -16.96
CA ASP A 198 7.14 7.59 -16.85
C ASP A 198 8.61 7.43 -16.43
N ARG A 199 8.96 8.05 -15.28
CA ARG A 199 10.33 8.14 -14.73
C ARG A 199 10.36 7.92 -13.23
N TRP A 200 11.51 7.44 -12.75
CA TRP A 200 11.81 7.23 -11.35
C TRP A 200 12.77 8.30 -10.84
N LEU A 201 12.42 8.97 -9.76
CA LEU A 201 13.29 9.88 -9.04
C LEU A 201 13.66 9.22 -7.71
N LEU A 202 14.97 9.11 -7.44
CA LEU A 202 15.54 8.61 -6.21
C LEU A 202 16.49 9.65 -5.63
N SER A 203 16.46 9.85 -4.31
CA SER A 203 17.39 10.77 -3.66
C SER A 203 17.86 10.27 -2.29
N GLN A 204 18.97 10.84 -1.84
CA GLN A 204 19.49 10.76 -0.47
C GLN A 204 20.34 12.00 -0.17
N PHE A 205 20.42 12.39 1.09
CA PHE A 205 21.31 13.46 1.52
C PHE A 205 22.73 12.95 1.83
N THR A 206 23.68 13.88 1.97
CA THR A 206 25.01 13.61 2.52
C THR A 206 25.13 14.14 3.95
N SER A 207 25.87 13.43 4.81
CA SER A 207 26.03 13.73 6.23
C SER A 207 27.29 14.48 6.59
N ALA A 208 28.34 14.39 5.76
CA ALA A 208 29.56 15.14 5.95
C ALA A 208 29.44 16.56 5.39
N GLY A 209 29.75 17.52 6.19
CA GLY A 209 29.64 18.94 5.84
C GLY A 209 30.69 19.80 6.53
N PRO A 210 30.50 21.14 6.43
CA PRO A 210 29.80 21.89 5.41
C PRO A 210 30.58 21.91 4.10
N THR A 211 30.08 21.63 2.92
CA THR A 211 28.81 21.77 2.27
C THR A 211 28.07 20.44 2.20
N PHE A 212 26.74 20.45 2.45
CA PHE A 212 25.89 19.28 2.30
C PHE A 212 25.27 19.21 0.91
N PHE A 213 24.86 18.01 0.50
CA PHE A 213 24.26 17.77 -0.80
C PHE A 213 22.99 16.96 -0.66
N GLU A 214 22.02 17.29 -1.48
CA GLU A 214 20.97 16.36 -1.89
C GLU A 214 21.44 15.67 -3.17
N CYS A 215 21.60 14.36 -3.11
CA CYS A 215 22.02 13.53 -4.23
C CYS A 215 20.75 13.06 -4.95
N VAL A 216 20.46 13.58 -6.12
CA VAL A 216 19.24 13.30 -6.89
C VAL A 216 19.59 12.46 -8.12
N ALA A 217 18.83 11.41 -8.36
CA ALA A 217 18.93 10.56 -9.55
C ALA A 217 17.57 10.43 -10.22
N LEU A 218 17.50 10.67 -11.52
CA LEU A 218 16.31 10.55 -12.35
C LEU A 218 16.54 9.51 -13.44
N SER A 219 15.69 8.49 -13.52
CA SER A 219 15.85 7.43 -14.52
C SER A 219 15.67 7.96 -15.94
N GLN A 220 16.45 7.43 -16.89
CA GLN A 220 16.35 7.82 -18.29
C GLN A 220 15.12 7.23 -19.00
N THR A 221 14.59 6.13 -18.46
CA THR A 221 13.43 5.40 -18.98
C THR A 221 12.54 4.96 -17.80
N ASN A 222 11.46 4.29 -18.09
CA ASN A 222 10.57 3.68 -17.10
C ASN A 222 11.14 2.42 -16.42
N ASP A 223 12.28 1.91 -16.89
CA ASP A 223 12.99 0.80 -16.27
C ASP A 223 13.85 1.31 -15.11
N PRO A 224 13.49 1.06 -13.83
CA PRO A 224 14.26 1.52 -12.68
C PRO A 224 15.61 0.80 -12.54
N THR A 225 15.86 -0.28 -13.28
CA THR A 225 17.16 -0.96 -13.33
C THR A 225 18.08 -0.41 -14.43
N GLY A 226 17.60 0.57 -15.19
CA GLY A 226 18.30 1.27 -16.27
C GLY A 226 19.31 2.30 -15.78
N SER A 227 19.67 3.23 -16.69
CA SER A 227 20.58 4.34 -16.40
C SER A 227 19.86 5.54 -15.82
N TYR A 228 20.58 6.35 -15.05
CA TYR A 228 20.08 7.54 -14.38
C TYR A 228 20.90 8.76 -14.72
N PHE A 229 20.26 9.90 -14.91
CA PHE A 229 20.86 11.21 -14.73
C PHE A 229 21.08 11.43 -13.25
N ARG A 230 22.30 11.85 -12.84
CA ARG A 230 22.65 12.00 -11.41
C ARG A 230 23.24 13.39 -11.15
N TRP A 231 22.76 14.03 -10.09
CA TRP A 231 23.22 15.35 -9.67
C TRP A 231 23.58 15.33 -8.18
N ALA A 232 24.67 16.02 -7.84
CA ALA A 232 24.96 16.46 -6.47
C ALA A 232 24.56 17.93 -6.36
N ILE A 233 23.43 18.20 -5.69
CA ILE A 233 22.86 19.54 -5.54
C ILE A 233 23.28 20.08 -4.16
N SER A 234 23.96 21.23 -4.13
CA SER A 234 24.35 21.82 -2.86
C SER A 234 23.15 22.42 -2.13
N THR A 235 22.91 22.00 -0.89
CA THR A 235 21.96 22.63 0.04
C THR A 235 22.63 23.72 0.91
N GLY A 236 23.93 23.90 0.75
CA GLY A 236 24.70 24.89 1.49
C GLY A 236 25.35 24.36 2.76
N SER A 237 25.43 25.22 3.79
CA SER A 237 26.09 24.89 5.06
C SER A 237 25.16 24.25 6.09
N ASN A 238 23.85 24.31 5.87
CA ASN A 238 22.89 23.69 6.77
C ASN A 238 22.70 22.21 6.41
N PHE A 239 22.62 21.35 7.43
CA PHE A 239 22.32 19.93 7.24
C PHE A 239 20.85 19.75 6.85
N PRO A 240 20.53 19.12 5.70
CA PRO A 240 19.18 18.98 5.16
C PRO A 240 18.49 17.68 5.64
N ASP A 241 18.11 17.61 6.90
CA ASP A 241 17.46 16.47 7.51
C ASP A 241 16.01 16.28 7.02
N TYR A 242 15.47 15.10 7.11
CA TYR A 242 14.08 14.77 6.84
C TYR A 242 13.58 15.24 5.46
N PRO A 243 14.24 14.90 4.35
CA PRO A 243 13.80 15.32 3.02
C PRO A 243 12.44 14.73 2.67
N LYS A 244 11.61 15.55 2.02
CA LYS A 244 10.36 15.11 1.40
C LYS A 244 10.30 15.68 0.00
N ALA A 245 9.68 14.92 -0.92
CA ALA A 245 9.60 15.37 -2.30
C ALA A 245 8.22 15.16 -2.90
N GLY A 246 7.91 15.92 -3.96
CA GLY A 246 6.68 15.83 -4.72
C GLY A 246 6.92 16.07 -6.21
N VAL A 247 6.15 15.35 -7.03
CA VAL A 247 6.13 15.53 -8.50
C VAL A 247 5.09 16.58 -8.86
N TRP A 248 5.49 17.54 -9.70
CA TRP A 248 4.61 18.56 -10.24
C TRP A 248 4.92 18.81 -11.73
N PRO A 249 4.03 19.40 -12.52
CA PRO A 249 4.28 19.56 -13.95
C PRO A 249 5.52 20.40 -14.29
N ASP A 250 5.85 21.42 -13.50
CA ASP A 250 6.94 22.38 -13.75
C ASP A 250 8.24 22.02 -13.04
N ALA A 251 8.16 21.39 -11.86
CA ALA A 251 9.35 21.04 -11.09
C ALA A 251 9.16 19.79 -10.22
N TYR A 252 10.26 19.19 -9.79
CA TYR A 252 10.30 18.32 -8.63
C TYR A 252 10.54 19.18 -7.40
N TYR A 253 9.61 19.15 -6.44
CA TYR A 253 9.66 19.96 -5.24
C TYR A 253 10.17 19.15 -4.06
N PHE A 254 11.07 19.77 -3.29
CA PHE A 254 11.63 19.16 -2.08
C PHE A 254 11.43 20.08 -0.87
N SER A 255 11.30 19.49 0.31
CA SER A 255 11.46 20.18 1.58
C SER A 255 12.44 19.44 2.47
N THR A 256 13.13 20.17 3.33
CA THR A 256 14.09 19.64 4.31
C THR A 256 13.95 20.38 5.62
N ARG A 257 14.22 19.70 6.74
CA ARG A 257 14.49 20.38 8.02
C ARG A 257 15.96 20.78 8.01
N GLU A 258 16.24 22.07 8.11
CA GLU A 258 17.61 22.53 8.04
C GLU A 258 18.17 22.83 9.42
N PHE A 259 19.39 22.35 9.67
CA PHE A 259 20.13 22.61 10.89
C PHE A 259 21.44 23.34 10.56
N ASP A 260 21.72 24.41 11.31
CA ASP A 260 22.96 25.15 11.13
C ASP A 260 24.20 24.32 11.52
N PRO A 261 25.43 24.77 11.22
CA PRO A 261 26.65 24.01 11.53
C PRO A 261 26.88 23.68 13.01
N ILE A 262 26.17 24.32 13.92
CA ILE A 262 26.23 24.02 15.35
C ILE A 262 25.00 23.25 15.87
N GLY A 263 24.11 22.83 14.95
CA GLY A 263 23.00 21.92 15.24
C GLY A 263 21.67 22.59 15.61
N ASN A 264 21.54 23.92 15.53
CA ASN A 264 20.25 24.58 15.76
C ASN A 264 19.35 24.47 14.55
N PHE A 265 18.04 24.32 14.76
CA PHE A 265 17.06 24.37 13.70
C PHE A 265 17.02 25.76 13.05
N ALA A 266 17.41 25.79 11.77
CA ALA A 266 17.49 27.01 10.97
C ALA A 266 16.20 27.34 10.23
N GLY A 267 15.31 26.38 10.10
CA GLY A 267 14.04 26.49 9.35
C GLY A 267 13.78 25.33 8.42
N VAL A 268 12.80 25.52 7.54
CA VAL A 268 12.46 24.52 6.51
C VAL A 268 12.97 25.00 5.16
N GLY A 269 13.91 24.25 4.57
CA GLY A 269 14.34 24.42 3.18
C GLY A 269 13.22 23.99 2.24
N ALA A 270 13.00 24.73 1.17
CA ALA A 270 12.08 24.38 0.11
C ALA A 270 12.76 24.60 -1.25
N TYR A 271 12.72 23.60 -2.12
CA TYR A 271 13.46 23.62 -3.37
C TYR A 271 12.57 23.19 -4.54
N ALA A 272 12.79 23.81 -5.71
CA ALA A 272 12.17 23.42 -6.98
C ALA A 272 13.26 23.12 -7.99
N LEU A 273 13.39 21.84 -8.39
CA LEU A 273 14.25 21.38 -9.48
C LEU A 273 13.44 21.39 -10.78
N ASP A 274 13.84 22.20 -11.75
CA ASP A 274 13.19 22.27 -13.07
C ASP A 274 13.02 20.88 -13.69
N ARG A 275 11.78 20.48 -13.84
CA ARG A 275 11.46 19.11 -14.31
C ARG A 275 11.81 18.92 -15.79
N ALA A 276 11.56 19.92 -16.63
CA ALA A 276 11.83 19.82 -18.07
C ALA A 276 13.32 19.68 -18.35
N GLN A 277 14.15 20.43 -17.64
CA GLN A 277 15.62 20.34 -17.73
C GLN A 277 16.15 19.02 -17.14
N ALA A 278 15.59 18.56 -16.00
CA ALA A 278 15.98 17.31 -15.40
C ALA A 278 15.64 16.09 -16.30
N LEU A 279 14.48 16.08 -16.96
CA LEU A 279 14.03 15.00 -17.84
C LEU A 279 14.94 14.82 -19.08
N VAL A 280 15.60 15.87 -19.55
CA VAL A 280 16.57 15.78 -20.66
C VAL A 280 18.01 15.60 -20.18
N GLY A 281 18.23 15.53 -18.87
CA GLY A 281 19.56 15.36 -18.26
C GLY A 281 20.44 16.59 -18.44
N ASP A 282 19.88 17.79 -18.26
CA ASP A 282 20.69 19.02 -18.24
C ASP A 282 21.74 18.90 -17.12
N PRO A 283 23.02 19.10 -17.42
CA PRO A 283 24.05 19.05 -16.40
C PRO A 283 23.93 20.13 -15.32
N ASN A 284 23.24 21.22 -15.60
CA ASN A 284 23.05 22.34 -14.68
C ASN A 284 21.57 22.79 -14.68
N PRO A 285 20.64 21.91 -14.31
CA PRO A 285 19.24 22.29 -14.25
C PRO A 285 19.03 23.42 -13.24
N THR A 286 18.05 24.26 -13.48
CA THR A 286 17.68 25.33 -12.56
C THR A 286 17.08 24.73 -11.28
N ILE A 287 17.66 25.07 -10.12
CA ILE A 287 17.13 24.67 -8.82
C ILE A 287 16.96 25.92 -7.97
N VAL A 288 15.71 26.30 -7.70
CA VAL A 288 15.40 27.46 -6.86
C VAL A 288 15.25 27.04 -5.42
N GLY A 289 15.96 27.71 -4.50
CA GLY A 289 15.92 27.43 -3.08
C GLY A 289 15.34 28.56 -2.24
N PHE A 290 14.57 28.17 -1.21
CA PHE A 290 14.05 29.04 -0.17
C PHE A 290 14.33 28.46 1.21
N LEU A 291 14.32 29.33 2.22
CA LEU A 291 14.32 28.96 3.64
C LEU A 291 13.12 29.60 4.33
N ALA A 292 12.16 28.80 4.75
CA ALA A 292 11.07 29.27 5.57
C ALA A 292 11.57 29.46 7.02
N PRO A 293 11.23 30.59 7.67
CA PRO A 293 11.85 30.97 8.93
C PRO A 293 11.42 30.05 10.07
N PRO A 294 12.32 29.78 11.06
CA PRO A 294 12.01 28.98 12.24
C PRO A 294 11.23 29.80 13.30
N THR A 295 10.95 31.07 13.06
CA THR A 295 10.28 31.97 14.00
C THR A 295 9.19 32.77 13.30
N PRO A 296 7.93 32.74 13.83
CA PRO A 296 7.51 31.92 14.97
C PRO A 296 7.47 30.45 14.67
N ALA A 297 7.88 29.60 15.60
CA ALA A 297 8.10 28.18 15.37
C ALA A 297 6.87 27.40 14.81
N TYR A 298 5.68 27.78 15.25
CA TYR A 298 4.42 27.16 14.78
C TYR A 298 4.11 27.38 13.30
N VAL A 299 4.81 28.28 12.62
CA VAL A 299 4.57 28.59 11.20
C VAL A 299 5.03 27.45 10.28
N VAL A 300 6.13 26.84 10.61
CA VAL A 300 6.69 25.68 9.90
C VAL A 300 6.55 24.39 10.71
N GLY A 301 6.28 24.51 12.02
CA GLY A 301 6.28 23.37 12.93
C GLY A 301 7.60 22.62 12.87
N ASP A 302 7.51 21.30 12.68
CA ASP A 302 8.65 20.43 12.50
C ASP A 302 8.85 19.99 11.03
N GLY A 303 8.18 20.62 10.07
CA GLY A 303 8.33 20.35 8.65
C GLY A 303 7.11 20.72 7.82
N LEU A 304 7.34 20.92 6.54
CA LEU A 304 6.32 21.22 5.53
C LEU A 304 6.35 20.11 4.47
N LEU A 305 5.18 19.58 4.09
CA LEU A 305 5.07 18.58 3.02
C LEU A 305 4.79 19.25 1.67
N PRO A 306 5.61 19.06 0.62
CA PRO A 306 5.26 19.41 -0.74
C PRO A 306 4.17 18.50 -1.27
N SER A 307 3.25 19.05 -2.08
CA SER A 307 2.24 18.25 -2.76
C SER A 307 2.85 17.43 -3.88
N THR A 308 2.35 16.20 -4.03
CA THR A 308 2.71 15.30 -5.13
C THR A 308 1.46 14.91 -5.90
N LEU A 309 1.54 15.01 -7.23
CA LEU A 309 0.43 14.72 -8.13
C LEU A 309 0.16 13.23 -8.21
N ASP A 310 -1.07 12.84 -7.94
CA ASP A 310 -1.64 11.53 -8.22
C ASP A 310 -2.60 11.61 -9.43
N GLY A 311 -2.63 10.57 -10.24
CA GLY A 311 -3.43 10.50 -11.47
C GLY A 311 -2.83 11.30 -12.64
N GLN A 312 -3.47 11.16 -13.81
CA GLN A 312 -2.97 11.73 -15.07
C GLN A 312 -3.45 13.17 -15.33
N THR A 313 -4.42 13.66 -14.54
CA THR A 313 -4.96 15.00 -14.73
C THR A 313 -4.06 16.02 -14.03
N ALA A 314 -3.35 16.82 -14.84
CA ALA A 314 -2.49 17.88 -14.32
C ALA A 314 -3.31 18.94 -13.55
N PRO A 315 -2.69 19.66 -12.61
CA PRO A 315 -3.29 20.83 -12.00
C PRO A 315 -3.54 21.90 -13.07
N PRO A 316 -4.41 22.89 -12.81
CA PRO A 316 -4.59 24.02 -13.72
C PRO A 316 -3.27 24.68 -14.11
N ALA A 317 -3.15 25.14 -15.37
CA ALA A 317 -1.91 25.74 -15.88
C ALA A 317 -1.45 26.91 -15.00
N GLY A 318 -0.17 26.88 -14.59
CA GLY A 318 0.42 27.89 -13.71
C GLY A 318 0.10 27.71 -12.22
N SER A 319 -0.53 26.59 -11.83
CA SER A 319 -0.73 26.26 -10.41
C SER A 319 0.60 26.16 -9.70
N PRO A 320 0.79 26.85 -8.56
CA PRO A 320 1.96 26.65 -7.71
C PRO A 320 1.93 25.25 -7.10
N ASN A 321 3.05 24.75 -6.64
CA ASN A 321 3.03 23.59 -5.75
C ASN A 321 2.56 24.03 -4.35
N PHE A 322 1.82 23.18 -3.67
CA PHE A 322 1.27 23.44 -2.34
C PHE A 322 2.11 22.74 -1.29
N PHE A 323 2.35 23.43 -0.16
CA PHE A 323 2.99 22.84 1.01
C PHE A 323 2.07 23.01 2.22
N VAL A 324 2.06 22.01 3.08
CA VAL A 324 1.25 22.01 4.30
C VAL A 324 2.11 21.71 5.52
N GLY A 325 1.93 22.49 6.59
CA GLY A 325 2.44 22.27 7.94
C GLY A 325 1.31 22.15 8.94
N SER A 326 1.58 21.66 10.14
CA SER A 326 0.60 21.48 11.21
C SER A 326 0.79 22.47 12.35
N GLN A 327 -0.31 22.93 12.94
CA GLN A 327 -0.34 23.77 14.16
C GLN A 327 -1.19 23.08 15.23
N ASP A 328 -0.64 22.97 16.44
CA ASP A 328 -1.31 22.45 17.63
C ASP A 328 -1.10 23.42 18.78
N ASN A 329 -2.17 23.94 19.34
CA ASN A 329 -2.10 24.91 20.43
C ASN A 329 -1.67 24.28 21.77
N ASN A 330 -1.62 22.97 21.84
CA ASN A 330 -1.06 22.18 22.94
C ASN A 330 0.27 21.53 22.57
N GLY A 331 0.72 21.73 21.32
CA GLY A 331 1.97 21.20 20.81
C GLY A 331 3.21 21.98 21.26
N PRO A 332 4.41 21.51 20.85
CA PRO A 332 5.68 22.06 21.35
C PRO A 332 6.02 23.45 20.81
N TYR A 333 5.35 23.91 19.75
CA TYR A 333 5.74 25.14 19.04
C TYR A 333 4.88 26.35 19.36
N GLY A 334 3.97 26.25 20.35
CA GLY A 334 3.22 27.37 20.88
C GLY A 334 2.26 28.03 19.90
N ALA A 335 1.60 27.24 19.09
CA ALA A 335 0.60 27.74 18.14
C ALA A 335 -0.58 28.41 18.85
N PRO A 336 -1.15 29.49 18.29
CA PRO A 336 -2.28 30.18 18.92
C PRO A 336 -3.60 29.38 18.83
N SER A 337 -3.71 28.47 17.87
CA SER A 337 -4.86 27.61 17.64
C SER A 337 -4.43 26.35 16.89
N ASP A 338 -5.29 25.32 16.88
CA ASP A 338 -5.11 24.16 16.03
C ASP A 338 -5.42 24.54 14.58
N GLY A 339 -4.64 24.00 13.65
CA GLY A 339 -4.75 24.36 12.25
C GLY A 339 -3.71 23.71 11.35
N LEU A 340 -3.83 24.03 10.07
CA LEU A 340 -2.81 23.72 9.07
C LEU A 340 -2.28 25.03 8.48
N THR A 341 -0.96 25.17 8.36
CA THR A 341 -0.35 26.24 7.58
C THR A 341 -0.34 25.83 6.12
N PHE A 342 -0.79 26.72 5.25
CA PHE A 342 -0.90 26.48 3.84
C PHE A 342 0.02 27.42 3.07
N TRP A 343 0.95 26.83 2.30
CA TRP A 343 1.97 27.54 1.58
C TRP A 343 1.85 27.30 0.07
N LYS A 344 2.24 28.28 -0.74
CA LYS A 344 2.30 28.22 -2.19
C LYS A 344 3.74 28.47 -2.64
N PHE A 345 4.30 27.53 -3.40
CA PHE A 345 5.58 27.68 -4.06
C PHE A 345 5.31 27.93 -5.56
N HIS A 346 5.49 29.16 -6.00
CA HIS A 346 5.47 29.53 -7.40
C HIS A 346 6.89 29.52 -7.94
N TYR A 347 7.16 28.63 -8.88
CA TYR A 347 8.41 28.53 -9.63
C TYR A 347 8.27 29.30 -10.95
N ASP A 348 9.21 30.23 -11.23
CA ASP A 348 9.31 30.93 -12.52
C ASP A 348 10.54 30.44 -13.28
N PRO A 349 10.38 29.53 -14.26
CA PRO A 349 11.51 29.00 -15.03
C PRO A 349 12.20 30.04 -15.90
N GLY A 350 11.47 31.09 -16.34
CA GLY A 350 11.99 32.16 -17.17
C GLY A 350 12.84 33.19 -16.43
N THR A 351 12.50 33.41 -15.18
CA THR A 351 13.17 34.34 -14.28
C THR A 351 13.18 33.79 -12.83
N PRO A 352 14.11 32.88 -12.51
CA PRO A 352 14.14 32.20 -11.21
C PRO A 352 14.06 33.12 -9.99
N GLY A 353 14.57 34.36 -10.10
CA GLY A 353 14.44 35.38 -9.07
C GLY A 353 13.03 35.90 -8.77
N ASN A 354 12.08 35.65 -9.67
CA ASN A 354 10.66 35.95 -9.47
C ASN A 354 9.91 34.85 -8.73
N SER A 355 10.51 33.67 -8.56
CA SER A 355 9.93 32.58 -7.80
C SER A 355 9.60 33.02 -6.37
N THR A 356 8.56 32.46 -5.79
CA THR A 356 8.12 32.80 -4.44
C THR A 356 7.72 31.57 -3.64
N PHE A 357 8.02 31.57 -2.34
CA PHE A 357 7.49 30.60 -1.41
C PHE A 357 6.85 31.33 -0.23
N THR A 358 5.53 31.22 -0.09
CA THR A 358 4.76 32.09 0.81
C THR A 358 3.66 31.31 1.51
N MET A 359 3.55 31.47 2.83
CA MET A 359 2.37 31.05 3.59
C MET A 359 1.20 31.96 3.23
N THR A 360 0.16 31.39 2.68
CA THR A 360 -1.00 32.13 2.16
C THR A 360 -2.23 32.01 3.06
N ALA A 361 -2.28 30.98 3.91
CA ALA A 361 -3.39 30.78 4.84
C ALA A 361 -2.97 29.98 6.08
N THR A 362 -3.70 30.16 7.18
CA THR A 362 -3.87 29.18 8.25
C THR A 362 -5.28 28.63 8.15
N LEU A 363 -5.43 27.32 7.98
CA LEU A 363 -6.71 26.66 7.90
C LEU A 363 -7.07 26.13 9.29
N PRO A 364 -8.11 26.70 9.95
CA PRO A 364 -8.48 26.23 11.28
C PRO A 364 -9.04 24.81 11.20
N THR A 365 -8.61 23.96 12.12
CA THR A 365 -9.09 22.58 12.28
C THR A 365 -9.95 22.45 13.53
N GLN A 366 -10.69 21.34 13.64
CA GLN A 366 -11.21 20.92 14.95
C GLN A 366 -10.04 20.58 15.88
N PRO A 367 -10.22 20.76 17.20
CA PRO A 367 -9.15 20.53 18.17
C PRO A 367 -8.58 19.12 18.11
N PHE A 368 -7.26 19.01 18.23
CA PHE A 368 -6.52 17.75 18.38
C PHE A 368 -5.30 17.95 19.30
N ASN A 369 -4.64 16.86 19.66
CA ASN A 369 -3.40 16.90 20.42
C ASN A 369 -2.36 15.98 19.78
N SER A 370 -1.27 16.54 19.29
CA SER A 370 -0.17 15.78 18.70
C SER A 370 0.67 15.04 19.74
N ILE A 371 0.70 15.52 21.00
CA ILE A 371 1.54 14.93 22.04
C ILE A 371 0.81 13.79 22.74
N LEU A 372 1.41 12.60 22.68
CA LEU A 372 0.97 11.44 23.44
C LEU A 372 1.62 11.45 24.82
N GLY A 373 0.81 11.68 25.87
CA GLY A 373 1.29 11.76 27.26
C GLY A 373 1.89 10.44 27.76
N LEU A 374 1.46 9.31 27.17
CA LEU A 374 1.99 7.97 27.42
C LEU A 374 3.51 7.88 27.17
N CYS A 375 4.08 8.75 26.35
CA CYS A 375 5.52 8.82 26.07
C CYS A 375 6.33 9.33 27.28
N GLY A 376 5.69 10.07 28.19
CA GLY A 376 6.34 10.57 29.42
C GLY A 376 7.55 11.48 29.16
N GLY A 377 7.55 12.23 28.04
CA GLY A 377 8.69 13.06 27.65
C GLY A 377 9.85 12.27 27.04
N THR A 378 9.64 11.05 26.61
CA THR A 378 10.62 10.16 25.96
C THR A 378 10.07 9.60 24.64
N ARG A 379 10.89 8.83 23.91
CA ARG A 379 10.46 8.07 22.72
C ARG A 379 9.72 6.75 23.06
N ASN A 380 9.62 6.41 24.34
CA ASN A 380 9.07 5.15 24.86
C ASN A 380 7.53 5.19 24.89
N CYS A 381 6.89 5.24 23.73
CA CYS A 381 5.47 5.55 23.54
C CYS A 381 4.58 4.32 23.37
N ILE A 382 4.62 3.69 22.18
CA ILE A 382 3.69 2.64 21.78
C ILE A 382 4.10 1.29 22.36
N PRO A 383 3.23 0.64 23.15
CA PRO A 383 3.53 -0.64 23.77
C PRO A 383 3.52 -1.78 22.73
N GLN A 384 4.36 -2.79 23.00
CA GLN A 384 4.52 -3.99 22.21
C GLN A 384 4.34 -5.25 23.10
N PRO A 385 3.95 -6.40 22.55
CA PRO A 385 3.88 -7.65 23.30
C PRO A 385 5.24 -8.12 23.82
N GLY A 386 5.27 -8.73 25.00
CA GLY A 386 6.42 -9.49 25.54
C GLY A 386 7.67 -8.66 25.87
N THR A 387 7.61 -7.32 25.83
CA THR A 387 8.76 -6.45 26.13
C THR A 387 8.34 -5.19 26.88
N GLY A 388 9.25 -4.63 27.67
CA GLY A 388 9.10 -3.28 28.25
C GLY A 388 9.53 -2.14 27.33
N THR A 389 10.22 -2.43 26.23
CA THR A 389 10.59 -1.45 25.23
C THR A 389 9.36 -1.04 24.46
N ARG A 390 9.11 0.26 24.37
CA ARG A 390 8.04 0.84 23.55
C ARG A 390 8.64 1.54 22.36
N ILE A 391 7.87 1.72 21.31
CA ILE A 391 8.33 2.33 20.06
C ILE A 391 7.76 3.73 19.86
N ASP A 392 8.50 4.54 19.11
CA ASP A 392 8.24 5.97 18.97
C ASP A 392 6.91 6.24 18.24
N HIS A 393 6.24 7.30 18.70
CA HIS A 393 4.98 7.80 18.12
C HIS A 393 5.20 8.99 17.17
N LEU A 394 6.28 9.76 17.39
CA LEU A 394 6.66 11.00 16.70
C LEU A 394 5.60 12.13 16.68
N GLY A 395 4.49 11.99 17.39
CA GLY A 395 3.47 13.04 17.45
C GLY A 395 3.97 14.34 18.01
N TYR A 396 4.94 14.29 18.93
CA TYR A 396 5.61 15.46 19.51
C TYR A 396 6.36 16.31 18.48
N ARG A 397 6.60 15.80 17.28
CA ARG A 397 7.18 16.55 16.17
C ARG A 397 6.18 17.50 15.52
N GLN A 398 4.88 17.34 15.77
CA GLN A 398 3.82 18.21 15.24
C GLN A 398 4.04 18.53 13.75
N ARG A 399 4.04 17.50 12.93
CA ARG A 399 4.19 17.62 11.48
C ARG A 399 3.24 16.66 10.77
N PRO A 400 2.69 17.05 9.61
CA PRO A 400 2.01 16.09 8.75
C PRO A 400 2.99 15.01 8.29
N LEU A 401 2.50 13.78 8.19
CA LEU A 401 3.30 12.64 7.74
C LEU A 401 3.21 12.49 6.23
N PHE A 402 4.29 12.00 5.61
CA PHE A 402 4.33 11.73 4.18
C PHE A 402 3.14 10.84 3.79
N ARG A 403 2.24 11.27 2.90
CA ARG A 403 2.46 12.30 1.88
C ARG A 403 1.34 13.37 1.94
N LEU A 404 1.58 14.49 1.21
CA LEU A 404 0.53 15.42 0.81
C LEU A 404 0.12 15.05 -0.62
N ALA A 405 -0.87 14.19 -0.75
CA ALA A 405 -1.34 13.69 -2.05
C ALA A 405 -2.31 14.68 -2.68
N TYR A 406 -2.01 15.14 -3.89
CA TYR A 406 -2.86 16.03 -4.68
C TYR A 406 -3.50 15.26 -5.82
N ARG A 407 -4.78 15.57 -6.08
CA ARG A 407 -5.52 15.07 -7.24
C ARG A 407 -6.44 16.14 -7.82
N ASN A 408 -6.43 16.23 -9.16
CA ASN A 408 -7.38 17.03 -9.91
C ASN A 408 -8.46 16.09 -10.50
N PHE A 409 -9.69 16.23 -10.02
CA PHE A 409 -10.85 15.46 -10.48
C PHE A 409 -11.56 16.12 -11.69
N GLY A 410 -11.09 17.27 -12.14
CA GLY A 410 -11.67 18.03 -13.25
C GLY A 410 -12.76 19.01 -12.80
N ASP A 411 -13.63 18.62 -11.90
CA ASP A 411 -14.65 19.47 -11.28
C ASP A 411 -14.19 20.13 -9.97
N HIS A 412 -13.18 19.53 -9.33
CA HIS A 412 -12.54 20.06 -8.12
C HIS A 412 -11.11 19.53 -7.98
N GLU A 413 -10.33 20.19 -7.12
CA GLU A 413 -8.99 19.78 -6.70
C GLU A 413 -9.02 19.38 -5.24
N SER A 414 -8.37 18.28 -4.88
CA SER A 414 -8.25 17.81 -3.50
C SER A 414 -6.79 17.56 -3.11
N LEU A 415 -6.49 17.82 -1.84
CA LEU A 415 -5.25 17.42 -1.18
C LEU A 415 -5.60 16.61 0.06
N VAL A 416 -4.95 15.48 0.29
CA VAL A 416 -5.09 14.72 1.54
C VAL A 416 -3.75 14.58 2.24
N THR A 417 -3.79 14.66 3.59
CA THR A 417 -2.63 14.44 4.45
C THR A 417 -3.08 13.93 5.82
N ASN A 418 -2.14 13.49 6.65
CA ASN A 418 -2.42 12.90 7.94
C ASN A 418 -1.32 13.19 8.97
N GLN A 419 -1.61 12.90 10.23
CA GLN A 419 -0.68 13.05 11.35
C GLN A 419 -1.02 12.08 12.48
N SER A 420 -0.01 11.57 13.19
CA SER A 420 -0.22 10.84 14.45
C SER A 420 -0.63 11.79 15.57
N VAL A 421 -1.63 11.42 16.37
CA VAL A 421 -2.17 12.21 17.47
C VAL A 421 -2.51 11.36 18.69
N SER A 422 -2.61 12.01 19.86
CA SER A 422 -3.28 11.42 21.03
C SER A 422 -4.79 11.46 20.79
N ALA A 423 -5.42 10.31 20.78
CA ALA A 423 -6.87 10.21 20.59
C ALA A 423 -7.67 10.26 21.92
N GLY A 424 -6.99 10.21 23.05
CA GLY A 424 -7.58 10.18 24.39
C GLY A 424 -7.46 8.84 25.08
N THR A 425 -8.27 8.60 26.09
CA THR A 425 -8.18 7.42 26.96
C THR A 425 -9.07 6.28 26.44
N GLY A 426 -8.45 5.16 26.08
CA GLY A 426 -9.08 3.88 25.75
C GLY A 426 -9.08 2.89 26.92
N PRO A 427 -9.39 1.60 26.66
CA PRO A 427 -9.49 0.59 27.72
C PRO A 427 -8.19 0.35 28.50
N ASN A 428 -7.05 0.50 27.84
CA ASN A 428 -5.72 0.23 28.38
C ASN A 428 -4.94 1.52 28.74
N GLY A 429 -5.59 2.66 28.80
CA GLY A 429 -4.98 3.97 29.03
C GLY A 429 -5.05 4.85 27.77
N GLU A 430 -4.17 5.86 27.69
CA GLU A 430 -4.12 6.73 26.53
C GLU A 430 -3.73 5.95 25.27
N VAL A 431 -4.38 6.25 24.14
CA VAL A 431 -4.13 5.60 22.84
C VAL A 431 -3.83 6.63 21.77
N SER A 432 -3.01 6.23 20.81
CA SER A 432 -2.76 6.99 19.58
C SER A 432 -3.85 6.71 18.53
N GLY A 433 -4.10 7.72 17.71
CA GLY A 433 -4.93 7.67 16.52
C GLY A 433 -4.30 8.47 15.38
N ILE A 434 -4.95 8.48 14.24
CA ILE A 434 -4.47 9.19 13.06
C ILE A 434 -5.48 10.27 12.70
N ARG A 435 -5.03 11.52 12.83
CA ARG A 435 -5.74 12.68 12.31
C ARG A 435 -5.50 12.78 10.82
N TRP A 436 -6.54 13.02 10.02
CA TRP A 436 -6.44 13.18 8.60
C TRP A 436 -7.33 14.31 8.12
N TRP A 437 -6.95 14.91 6.97
CA TRP A 437 -7.63 16.05 6.36
C TRP A 437 -7.74 15.88 4.86
N GLU A 438 -8.86 16.34 4.29
CA GLU A 438 -9.01 16.65 2.88
C GLU A 438 -9.19 18.15 2.72
N LEU A 439 -8.34 18.76 1.92
CA LEU A 439 -8.39 20.17 1.58
C LEU A 439 -8.89 20.33 0.15
N ARG A 440 -9.68 21.33 -0.11
CA ARG A 440 -10.16 21.68 -1.45
C ARG A 440 -9.90 23.16 -1.77
N ASP A 441 -10.04 23.50 -3.08
CA ASP A 441 -9.80 24.84 -3.64
C ASP A 441 -8.38 25.38 -3.36
N PRO A 442 -7.30 24.56 -3.56
CA PRO A 442 -5.95 24.96 -3.21
C PRO A 442 -5.44 26.14 -4.05
N ASN A 443 -5.90 26.29 -5.29
CA ASN A 443 -5.55 27.41 -6.15
C ASN A 443 -6.27 28.70 -5.76
N GLY A 444 -7.50 28.62 -5.31
CA GLY A 444 -8.32 29.74 -4.86
C GLY A 444 -8.18 30.03 -3.38
N SER A 445 -9.26 29.77 -2.65
CA SER A 445 -9.36 29.94 -1.18
C SER A 445 -9.36 28.56 -0.51
N PRO A 446 -8.20 28.03 -0.14
CA PRO A 446 -8.11 26.68 0.40
C PRO A 446 -8.94 26.52 1.66
N VAL A 447 -9.67 25.42 1.75
CA VAL A 447 -10.54 25.07 2.89
C VAL A 447 -10.34 23.62 3.29
N ILE A 448 -10.54 23.32 4.56
CA ILE A 448 -10.70 21.93 5.01
C ILE A 448 -12.09 21.49 4.61
N PHE A 449 -12.18 20.58 3.65
CA PHE A 449 -13.43 20.02 3.15
C PHE A 449 -14.01 19.00 4.12
N GLN A 450 -13.14 18.16 4.67
CA GLN A 450 -13.45 17.22 5.73
C GLN A 450 -12.19 16.87 6.55
N GLU A 451 -12.42 16.43 7.77
CA GLU A 451 -11.39 16.00 8.68
C GLU A 451 -11.92 14.96 9.67
N GLY A 452 -11.06 14.08 10.13
CA GLY A 452 -11.41 13.06 11.11
C GLY A 452 -10.19 12.55 11.87
N THR A 453 -10.42 11.92 13.00
CA THR A 453 -9.38 11.17 13.73
C THR A 453 -9.77 9.71 13.80
N TYR A 454 -9.06 8.88 13.06
CA TYR A 454 -9.26 7.43 13.08
C TYR A 454 -8.62 6.83 14.31
N ALA A 455 -9.41 6.45 15.29
CA ALA A 455 -8.96 5.99 16.59
C ALA A 455 -9.86 4.90 17.22
N PRO A 456 -10.08 3.75 16.54
CA PRO A 456 -10.81 2.63 17.16
C PRO A 456 -10.17 2.10 18.44
N GLY A 457 -8.89 2.41 18.67
CA GLY A 457 -8.17 2.13 19.91
C GLY A 457 -8.84 2.65 21.18
N LEU A 458 -9.70 3.65 21.07
CA LEU A 458 -10.57 4.10 22.17
C LEU A 458 -11.59 3.04 22.61
N THR A 459 -11.82 2.02 21.78
CA THR A 459 -12.73 0.88 22.05
C THR A 459 -11.96 -0.44 22.17
N ASP A 460 -11.00 -0.71 21.27
CA ASP A 460 -10.29 -1.98 21.20
C ASP A 460 -8.91 -1.96 21.89
N GLY A 461 -8.41 -0.79 22.29
CA GLY A 461 -7.13 -0.63 22.97
C GLY A 461 -5.90 -0.69 22.07
N ILE A 462 -6.05 -0.87 20.77
CA ILE A 462 -4.93 -0.96 19.80
C ILE A 462 -4.50 0.43 19.37
N HIS A 463 -3.23 0.74 19.52
CA HIS A 463 -2.63 1.98 19.01
C HIS A 463 -2.51 1.93 17.49
N ARG A 464 -2.81 3.06 16.83
CA ARG A 464 -2.64 3.27 15.39
C ARG A 464 -1.87 4.55 15.19
N TRP A 465 -0.75 4.48 14.46
CA TRP A 465 0.14 5.63 14.26
C TRP A 465 0.96 5.50 12.97
N MET A 466 1.74 6.50 12.61
CA MET A 466 2.58 6.54 11.41
C MET A 466 1.78 6.20 10.16
N GLY A 467 0.79 7.05 9.87
CA GLY A 467 -0.09 6.86 8.73
C GLY A 467 0.51 7.40 7.44
N SER A 468 -0.02 6.90 6.32
CA SER A 468 0.07 7.51 5.00
C SER A 468 -1.30 7.45 4.32
N ILE A 469 -1.65 8.47 3.56
CA ILE A 469 -2.98 8.65 3.00
C ILE A 469 -2.92 9.00 1.51
N SER A 470 -3.88 8.52 0.72
CA SER A 470 -3.98 8.84 -0.70
C SER A 470 -5.42 8.75 -1.21
N MET A 471 -5.66 9.27 -2.42
CA MET A 471 -6.93 9.20 -3.14
C MET A 471 -6.74 8.51 -4.49
N ASN A 472 -7.69 7.68 -4.90
CA ASN A 472 -7.74 7.09 -6.24
C ASN A 472 -8.61 7.93 -7.22
N SER A 473 -8.72 7.49 -8.48
CA SER A 473 -9.51 8.18 -9.51
C SER A 473 -11.02 8.19 -9.24
N LEU A 474 -11.53 7.31 -8.39
CA LEU A 474 -12.93 7.25 -7.99
C LEU A 474 -13.26 8.20 -6.83
N GLY A 475 -12.23 8.83 -6.23
CA GLY A 475 -12.35 9.67 -5.04
C GLY A 475 -12.41 8.90 -3.74
N ASP A 476 -12.12 7.59 -3.76
CA ASP A 476 -11.93 6.83 -2.52
C ASP A 476 -10.66 7.34 -1.81
N ILE A 477 -10.74 7.43 -0.49
CA ILE A 477 -9.60 7.79 0.35
C ILE A 477 -9.18 6.56 1.14
N ALA A 478 -7.92 6.15 1.01
CA ALA A 478 -7.32 5.09 1.80
C ALA A 478 -6.30 5.63 2.79
N LEU A 479 -6.24 5.02 3.97
CA LEU A 479 -5.32 5.35 5.06
C LEU A 479 -4.62 4.06 5.50
N GLY A 480 -3.31 3.98 5.28
CA GLY A 480 -2.46 2.91 5.79
C GLY A 480 -1.75 3.35 7.08
N PHE A 481 -1.42 2.43 7.99
CA PHE A 481 -0.82 2.77 9.28
C PHE A 481 -0.14 1.57 9.96
N SER A 482 0.69 1.87 10.95
CA SER A 482 1.22 0.90 11.90
C SER A 482 0.24 0.66 13.04
N ALA A 483 0.13 -0.58 13.52
CA ALA A 483 -0.73 -0.94 14.65
C ALA A 483 0.02 -1.83 15.65
N SER A 484 -0.12 -1.57 16.96
CA SER A 484 0.47 -2.40 18.03
C SER A 484 -0.26 -2.22 19.36
N ASN A 485 -0.19 -3.24 20.23
CA ASN A 485 -0.63 -3.16 21.60
C ASN A 485 -0.02 -4.31 22.43
N SER A 486 0.38 -4.06 23.66
CA SER A 486 1.04 -5.07 24.50
C SER A 486 0.12 -6.12 25.08
N THR A 487 -1.14 -5.78 25.35
CA THR A 487 -2.09 -6.64 26.09
C THR A 487 -3.51 -6.39 25.59
N ASN A 488 -4.30 -7.39 25.59
CA ASN A 488 -5.74 -7.53 25.43
C ASN A 488 -6.44 -6.47 24.52
N PRO A 489 -6.43 -6.63 23.21
CA PRO A 489 -5.73 -7.71 22.50
C PRO A 489 -4.23 -7.46 22.42
N SER A 490 -3.43 -8.53 22.41
CA SER A 490 -1.99 -8.46 22.13
C SER A 490 -1.79 -8.36 20.63
N VAL A 491 -1.12 -7.29 20.16
CA VAL A 491 -0.87 -7.02 18.74
C VAL A 491 0.59 -6.60 18.58
N PHE A 492 1.37 -7.41 17.90
CA PHE A 492 2.72 -7.06 17.50
C PHE A 492 2.72 -5.93 16.46
N PRO A 493 3.81 -5.16 16.31
CA PRO A 493 3.90 -4.11 15.30
C PRO A 493 3.58 -4.62 13.91
N SER A 494 2.43 -4.21 13.39
CA SER A 494 1.73 -4.72 12.19
C SER A 494 1.45 -3.60 11.19
N VAL A 495 1.19 -3.94 9.93
CA VAL A 495 0.81 -3.02 8.87
C VAL A 495 -0.66 -3.21 8.54
N ARG A 496 -1.45 -2.16 8.71
CA ARG A 496 -2.90 -2.18 8.50
C ARG A 496 -3.36 -1.02 7.62
N TYR A 497 -4.60 -1.09 7.15
CA TYR A 497 -5.24 -0.05 6.37
C TYR A 497 -6.75 0.02 6.62
N THR A 498 -7.33 1.17 6.32
CA THR A 498 -8.76 1.43 6.26
C THR A 498 -9.06 2.37 5.11
N ALA A 499 -10.32 2.58 4.78
CA ALA A 499 -10.70 3.45 3.68
C ALA A 499 -12.13 3.98 3.82
N ARG A 500 -12.48 4.90 2.91
CA ARG A 500 -13.82 5.44 2.73
C ARG A 500 -14.13 5.69 1.26
N HIS A 501 -15.41 5.68 0.90
CA HIS A 501 -15.90 6.09 -0.40
C HIS A 501 -16.31 7.58 -0.42
N PRO A 502 -16.37 8.24 -1.59
CA PRO A 502 -16.72 9.67 -1.69
C PRO A 502 -18.07 10.05 -1.07
N GLY A 503 -19.06 9.15 -1.16
CA GLY A 503 -20.42 9.35 -0.63
C GLY A 503 -20.60 9.08 0.86
N ASP A 504 -19.58 8.64 1.55
CA ASP A 504 -19.63 8.30 2.97
C ASP A 504 -19.75 9.54 3.87
N PRO A 505 -20.25 9.42 5.12
CA PRO A 505 -20.29 10.53 6.05
C PRO A 505 -18.92 11.22 6.18
N PRO A 506 -18.85 12.55 6.08
CA PRO A 506 -17.59 13.28 6.19
C PRO A 506 -16.85 13.00 7.50
N GLY A 507 -15.52 12.84 7.43
CA GLY A 507 -14.67 12.64 8.60
C GLY A 507 -14.61 11.19 9.11
N GLU A 508 -15.31 10.25 8.47
CA GLU A 508 -15.31 8.84 8.88
C GLU A 508 -14.64 7.92 7.85
N MET A 509 -13.84 6.98 8.32
CA MET A 509 -13.36 5.82 7.57
C MET A 509 -14.40 4.72 7.73
N THR A 510 -15.29 4.57 6.76
CA THR A 510 -16.49 3.74 6.86
C THR A 510 -16.24 2.27 6.60
N LEU A 511 -15.18 1.95 5.85
CA LEU A 511 -14.72 0.58 5.68
C LEU A 511 -13.98 0.12 6.94
N GLY A 512 -14.10 -1.19 7.22
CA GLY A 512 -13.40 -1.82 8.32
C GLY A 512 -11.88 -1.71 8.21
N GLU A 513 -11.16 -2.50 8.96
CA GLU A 513 -9.72 -2.51 8.97
C GLU A 513 -9.20 -3.78 8.29
N GLY A 514 -8.32 -3.63 7.30
CA GLY A 514 -7.60 -4.70 6.63
C GLY A 514 -6.16 -4.80 7.15
N SER A 515 -5.56 -5.97 7.05
CA SER A 515 -4.17 -6.21 7.38
C SER A 515 -3.36 -6.51 6.13
N ILE A 516 -2.26 -5.76 5.91
CA ILE A 516 -1.26 -6.14 4.92
C ILE A 516 -0.38 -7.25 5.48
N VAL A 517 0.00 -7.13 6.77
CA VAL A 517 0.71 -8.16 7.54
C VAL A 517 0.49 -7.96 9.03
N ASN A 518 0.30 -9.04 9.75
CA ASN A 518 0.38 -9.05 11.19
C ASN A 518 1.83 -9.33 11.61
N GLY A 519 2.39 -8.49 12.50
CA GLY A 519 3.68 -8.74 13.08
C GLY A 519 3.63 -9.94 14.05
N THR A 520 4.75 -10.63 14.20
CA THR A 520 4.90 -11.78 15.09
C THR A 520 6.02 -11.60 16.11
N GLY A 521 6.69 -10.44 16.08
CA GLY A 521 7.77 -10.09 17.00
C GLY A 521 7.72 -8.65 17.48
N SER A 522 8.57 -8.35 18.48
CA SER A 522 8.74 -7.03 19.07
C SER A 522 10.16 -6.51 18.87
N GLN A 523 10.31 -5.19 18.72
CA GLN A 523 11.60 -4.52 18.70
C GLN A 523 12.05 -4.22 20.14
N THR A 524 13.21 -4.73 20.56
CA THR A 524 13.66 -4.68 21.96
C THR A 524 14.92 -3.82 22.19
N GLY A 525 15.68 -3.51 21.15
CA GLY A 525 16.98 -2.82 21.24
C GLY A 525 16.96 -1.36 20.78
N SER A 526 15.84 -0.87 20.26
CA SER A 526 15.65 0.54 19.86
C SER A 526 14.21 0.96 20.12
N GLN A 527 14.01 2.21 20.47
CA GLN A 527 12.70 2.84 20.56
C GLN A 527 12.27 3.46 19.22
N ARG A 528 13.20 3.67 18.27
CA ARG A 528 12.93 4.32 16.99
C ARG A 528 12.02 3.46 16.11
N TRP A 529 11.09 4.16 15.43
CA TRP A 529 10.20 3.64 14.40
C TRP A 529 10.29 4.55 13.18
N GLY A 530 10.00 4.04 11.97
CA GLY A 530 10.12 4.86 10.78
C GLY A 530 9.30 6.15 10.85
N ASP A 531 9.90 7.24 10.43
CA ASP A 531 9.34 8.58 10.51
C ASP A 531 8.25 8.82 9.47
N TYR A 532 8.11 7.92 8.48
CA TYR A 532 7.13 7.97 7.42
C TYR A 532 6.89 6.60 6.79
N THR A 533 5.83 6.51 5.99
CA THR A 533 5.45 5.35 5.19
C THR A 533 4.87 5.84 3.86
N SER A 534 4.65 4.97 2.87
CA SER A 534 4.16 5.37 1.55
C SER A 534 2.90 4.63 1.15
N LEU A 535 1.79 5.35 0.98
CA LEU A 535 0.56 4.88 0.35
C LEU A 535 0.38 5.63 -0.97
N VAL A 536 0.33 4.92 -2.08
CA VAL A 536 0.25 5.50 -3.42
C VAL A 536 -0.81 4.79 -4.27
N PRO A 537 -1.53 5.49 -5.15
CA PRO A 537 -2.39 4.84 -6.13
C PRO A 537 -1.56 4.17 -7.21
N ASP A 538 -2.11 3.13 -7.79
CA ASP A 538 -1.52 2.42 -8.91
C ASP A 538 -1.60 3.24 -10.20
N PRO A 539 -0.48 3.56 -10.88
CA PRO A 539 -0.52 4.38 -12.06
C PRO A 539 -1.13 3.70 -13.29
N THR A 540 -1.42 2.38 -13.22
CA THR A 540 -1.97 1.63 -14.37
C THR A 540 -3.49 1.57 -14.38
N ASP A 541 -4.13 1.45 -13.22
CA ASP A 541 -5.60 1.38 -13.10
C ASP A 541 -6.19 2.56 -12.33
N ASP A 542 -5.36 3.29 -11.62
CA ASP A 542 -5.69 4.47 -10.80
C ASP A 542 -6.82 4.24 -9.79
N THR A 543 -7.05 2.95 -9.41
CA THR A 543 -8.05 2.52 -8.43
C THR A 543 -7.48 1.67 -7.32
N THR A 544 -6.41 0.92 -7.60
CA THR A 544 -5.68 0.12 -6.63
C THR A 544 -4.75 1.00 -5.79
N PHE A 545 -4.66 0.72 -4.50
CA PHE A 545 -3.70 1.35 -3.59
C PHE A 545 -2.56 0.40 -3.29
N TRP A 546 -1.34 0.92 -3.28
CA TRP A 546 -0.14 0.23 -2.83
C TRP A 546 0.36 0.88 -1.54
N TYR A 547 0.62 0.05 -0.52
CA TYR A 547 1.10 0.52 0.78
C TYR A 547 2.42 -0.16 1.14
N ILE A 548 3.40 0.66 1.47
CA ILE A 548 4.74 0.24 1.90
C ILE A 548 4.96 0.75 3.32
N ASN A 549 5.18 -0.18 4.26
CA ASN A 549 5.45 0.14 5.66
C ASN A 549 6.31 -0.98 6.27
N GLN A 550 6.77 -0.76 7.50
CA GLN A 550 7.54 -1.71 8.29
C GLN A 550 6.68 -2.51 9.25
N TYR A 551 7.14 -3.71 9.57
CA TYR A 551 6.63 -4.56 10.64
C TYR A 551 7.77 -5.30 11.33
N VAL A 552 7.50 -6.06 12.40
CA VAL A 552 8.51 -6.88 13.09
C VAL A 552 8.13 -8.36 12.99
N PRO A 553 8.84 -9.14 12.15
CA PRO A 553 8.54 -10.56 11.96
C PRO A 553 8.99 -11.46 13.13
N THR A 554 10.05 -11.06 13.83
CA THR A 554 10.61 -11.85 14.94
C THR A 554 11.12 -10.92 16.03
N THR A 555 10.87 -11.27 17.30
CA THR A 555 11.37 -10.48 18.42
C THR A 555 12.89 -10.41 18.39
N SER A 556 13.42 -9.20 18.25
CA SER A 556 14.86 -8.94 18.13
C SER A 556 15.21 -7.52 18.57
N GLY A 557 16.50 -7.19 18.62
CA GLY A 557 16.96 -5.83 18.93
C GLY A 557 16.38 -4.79 17.98
N ILE A 558 16.61 -4.94 16.69
CA ILE A 558 16.17 -4.04 15.60
C ILE A 558 15.95 -4.86 14.31
N GLY A 559 14.98 -5.77 14.33
CA GLY A 559 14.71 -6.71 13.23
C GLY A 559 13.52 -6.31 12.34
N TRP A 560 13.34 -5.02 12.06
CA TRP A 560 12.28 -4.56 11.18
C TRP A 560 12.44 -5.12 9.75
N ARG A 561 11.33 -5.27 9.07
CA ARG A 561 11.22 -5.62 7.66
C ARG A 561 10.15 -4.77 7.01
N LEU A 562 10.37 -4.38 5.75
CA LEU A 562 9.33 -3.74 4.97
C LEU A 562 8.32 -4.77 4.47
N ARG A 563 7.06 -4.35 4.41
CA ARG A 563 5.99 -5.09 3.77
C ARG A 563 5.35 -4.20 2.71
N ILE A 564 5.19 -4.74 1.53
CA ILE A 564 4.51 -4.12 0.40
C ILE A 564 3.19 -4.86 0.22
N GLY A 565 2.08 -4.13 0.09
CA GLY A 565 0.79 -4.73 -0.22
C GLY A 565 -0.05 -3.84 -1.10
N ALA A 566 -0.88 -4.45 -1.95
CA ALA A 566 -1.84 -3.73 -2.77
C ALA A 566 -3.26 -4.19 -2.47
N PHE A 567 -4.21 -3.27 -2.48
CA PHE A 567 -5.63 -3.52 -2.28
C PHE A 567 -6.48 -2.61 -3.15
N ASN A 568 -7.67 -3.10 -3.53
CA ASN A 568 -8.61 -2.35 -4.36
C ASN A 568 -10.00 -2.37 -3.70
N LEU A 569 -10.62 -1.20 -3.61
CA LEU A 569 -11.91 -1.03 -2.91
C LEU A 569 -13.13 -1.31 -3.80
N THR A 570 -12.93 -1.47 -5.11
CA THR A 570 -14.03 -1.75 -6.07
C THR A 570 -14.47 -3.21 -6.07
N THR A 571 -13.67 -4.11 -5.53
CA THR A 571 -14.11 -5.48 -5.26
C THR A 571 -15.03 -5.44 -4.05
N GLY A 572 -16.33 -5.66 -4.28
CA GLY A 572 -17.34 -5.54 -3.23
C GLY A 572 -17.00 -6.37 -1.99
N PRO A 573 -17.45 -5.95 -0.80
CA PRO A 573 -17.11 -6.63 0.44
C PRO A 573 -17.63 -8.07 0.40
N THR A 574 -16.74 -9.01 0.66
CA THR A 574 -17.17 -10.33 1.13
C THR A 574 -17.89 -10.10 2.47
N PRO A 575 -19.16 -10.41 2.63
CA PRO A 575 -19.86 -10.13 3.88
C PRO A 575 -19.21 -10.91 5.02
N SER A 576 -18.68 -10.18 6.00
CA SER A 576 -18.29 -10.77 7.29
C SER A 576 -19.52 -11.38 7.96
N PRO A 577 -19.52 -12.63 8.37
CA PRO A 577 -20.67 -13.24 9.01
C PRO A 577 -20.90 -12.62 10.39
N SER A 578 -22.02 -11.90 10.52
CA SER A 578 -22.59 -11.58 11.83
C SER A 578 -23.13 -12.87 12.47
N PRO A 579 -22.87 -13.16 13.75
CA PRO A 579 -23.37 -14.38 14.37
C PRO A 579 -24.88 -14.28 14.61
N THR A 580 -25.67 -14.93 13.75
CA THR A 580 -27.06 -15.26 14.05
C THR A 580 -27.25 -16.76 13.87
N ALA A 581 -27.85 -17.37 14.89
CA ALA A 581 -28.00 -18.81 15.01
C ALA A 581 -28.82 -19.44 13.89
N THR A 582 -28.28 -20.57 13.39
CA THR A 582 -28.93 -21.79 12.91
C THR A 582 -30.02 -21.71 11.81
N ALA A 583 -29.56 -21.91 10.58
CA ALA A 583 -30.23 -22.82 9.63
C ALA A 583 -29.17 -23.27 8.62
N SER A 584 -29.07 -24.58 8.40
CA SER A 584 -28.15 -25.19 7.44
C SER A 584 -28.38 -24.65 6.03
N PRO A 585 -27.36 -24.02 5.38
CA PRO A 585 -27.53 -23.55 4.02
C PRO A 585 -27.18 -24.64 3.00
N THR A 586 -28.06 -24.82 2.05
CA THR A 586 -27.75 -25.40 0.74
C THR A 586 -26.72 -24.56 0.04
N PRO A 587 -25.65 -25.12 -0.56
CA PRO A 587 -24.58 -24.34 -1.16
C PRO A 587 -25.04 -23.60 -2.40
N THR A 588 -24.88 -22.27 -2.38
CA THR A 588 -25.07 -21.42 -3.57
C THR A 588 -23.71 -21.25 -4.25
N ALA A 589 -23.61 -21.58 -5.52
CA ALA A 589 -22.41 -21.57 -6.34
C ALA A 589 -21.83 -20.15 -6.48
N THR A 590 -20.52 -20.00 -6.19
CA THR A 590 -19.71 -18.82 -6.46
C THR A 590 -19.32 -18.77 -7.94
N PRO A 591 -19.31 -17.62 -8.62
CA PRO A 591 -18.89 -17.53 -10.02
C PRO A 591 -17.37 -17.62 -10.16
N GLY A 592 -16.84 -18.65 -10.84
CA GLY A 592 -15.60 -18.61 -11.54
C GLY A 592 -14.46 -19.55 -11.13
N GLY A 593 -14.44 -20.14 -9.95
CA GLY A 593 -13.40 -21.08 -9.52
C GLY A 593 -13.95 -22.51 -9.40
N CYS A 594 -13.20 -23.52 -9.86
CA CYS A 594 -13.57 -24.92 -9.60
C CYS A 594 -13.30 -25.26 -8.12
N GLN A 595 -14.14 -26.13 -7.53
CA GLN A 595 -13.93 -26.70 -6.20
C GLN A 595 -13.40 -28.13 -6.38
N TYR A 596 -12.29 -28.44 -5.73
CA TYR A 596 -11.79 -29.81 -5.71
C TYR A 596 -12.75 -30.75 -4.99
N THR A 597 -12.94 -31.92 -5.57
CA THR A 597 -13.60 -33.09 -4.94
C THR A 597 -12.69 -34.29 -5.10
N PHE A 598 -12.82 -35.28 -4.24
CA PHE A 598 -12.00 -36.48 -4.33
C PHE A 598 -12.83 -37.76 -4.34
N THR A 599 -12.22 -38.80 -4.87
CA THR A 599 -12.72 -40.19 -4.82
C THR A 599 -11.66 -41.09 -4.22
N SER A 600 -12.11 -42.11 -3.47
CA SER A 600 -11.20 -43.08 -2.82
C SER A 600 -10.85 -44.23 -3.80
N GLY A 601 -9.60 -44.72 -3.69
CA GLY A 601 -9.04 -45.82 -4.45
C GLY A 601 -8.05 -46.65 -3.66
N SER A 602 -7.30 -47.47 -4.37
CA SER A 602 -6.32 -48.41 -3.79
C SER A 602 -5.05 -48.54 -4.63
N ASP A 603 -4.61 -47.44 -5.26
CA ASP A 603 -3.41 -47.40 -6.06
C ASP A 603 -2.16 -47.63 -5.21
N ALA A 604 -1.12 -48.24 -5.84
CA ALA A 604 0.17 -48.45 -5.19
C ALA A 604 1.13 -47.33 -5.50
N ILE A 605 2.07 -47.04 -4.60
CA ILE A 605 3.15 -46.07 -4.79
C ILE A 605 3.98 -46.45 -6.04
N VAL A 606 4.29 -45.48 -6.87
CA VAL A 606 5.32 -45.57 -7.89
C VAL A 606 6.64 -45.12 -7.31
N PRO A 607 7.60 -46.00 -7.08
CA PRO A 607 8.82 -45.61 -6.38
C PRO A 607 9.57 -44.48 -7.08
N GLY A 608 9.93 -43.43 -6.34
CA GLY A 608 10.84 -42.39 -6.81
C GLY A 608 12.26 -42.93 -6.94
N ASP A 609 12.95 -42.51 -8.02
CA ASP A 609 14.34 -42.93 -8.34
C ASP A 609 15.36 -41.79 -8.13
N THR A 610 14.91 -40.57 -8.07
CA THR A 610 15.74 -39.36 -7.94
C THR A 610 15.49 -38.69 -6.61
N ASN A 611 16.49 -38.69 -5.71
CA ASN A 611 16.43 -37.97 -4.44
C ASN A 611 16.56 -36.46 -4.69
N ILE A 612 15.62 -35.67 -4.20
CA ILE A 612 15.60 -34.20 -4.39
C ILE A 612 16.60 -33.48 -3.49
N GLY A 613 17.28 -34.18 -2.59
CA GLY A 613 18.27 -33.61 -1.65
C GLY A 613 17.66 -32.98 -0.39
N ASN A 614 16.38 -33.19 -0.12
CA ASN A 614 15.78 -32.81 1.16
C ASN A 614 16.29 -33.76 2.25
N SER A 615 17.09 -33.24 3.18
CA SER A 615 17.66 -33.97 4.31
C SER A 615 17.66 -33.04 5.51
N THR A 616 16.50 -32.91 6.14
CA THR A 616 16.24 -31.93 7.19
C THR A 616 15.10 -32.38 8.09
N ASP A 617 14.96 -31.67 9.18
CA ASP A 617 13.78 -31.72 10.06
C ASP A 617 12.65 -30.89 9.40
N ASP A 618 12.69 -29.61 9.60
CA ASP A 618 11.69 -28.66 9.07
C ASP A 618 12.27 -27.90 7.87
N GLY A 619 12.10 -28.41 6.67
CA GLY A 619 12.64 -27.72 5.49
C GLY A 619 11.98 -28.08 4.20
N ASP A 620 11.93 -27.08 3.33
CA ASP A 620 11.38 -27.17 1.98
C ASP A 620 12.52 -27.25 0.94
N THR A 621 12.30 -28.02 -0.10
CA THR A 621 13.21 -28.09 -1.25
C THR A 621 12.44 -27.75 -2.53
N PHE A 622 12.91 -26.73 -3.25
CA PHE A 622 12.30 -26.38 -4.54
C PHE A 622 12.59 -27.43 -5.60
N VAL A 623 11.53 -27.87 -6.27
CA VAL A 623 11.58 -28.84 -7.36
C VAL A 623 10.95 -28.22 -8.60
N ALA A 624 11.74 -28.12 -9.70
CA ALA A 624 11.19 -27.74 -11.00
C ALA A 624 10.31 -28.86 -11.55
N LEU A 625 9.09 -28.54 -11.94
CA LEU A 625 8.17 -29.53 -12.52
C LEU A 625 8.57 -29.86 -13.97
N PRO A 626 8.46 -31.13 -14.38
CA PRO A 626 8.81 -31.54 -15.74
C PRO A 626 7.79 -31.05 -16.81
N PHE A 627 6.70 -30.42 -16.37
CA PHE A 627 5.65 -29.80 -17.17
C PHE A 627 4.92 -28.74 -16.33
N SER A 628 4.19 -27.85 -16.99
CA SER A 628 3.32 -26.91 -16.30
C SER A 628 2.13 -27.62 -15.68
N PHE A 629 1.89 -27.43 -14.39
CA PHE A 629 0.78 -28.01 -13.64
C PHE A 629 -0.22 -26.94 -13.25
N GLN A 630 -1.53 -27.24 -13.35
CA GLN A 630 -2.60 -26.34 -12.91
C GLN A 630 -3.18 -26.78 -11.57
N LEU A 631 -3.17 -25.88 -10.59
CA LEU A 631 -3.86 -26.03 -9.33
C LEU A 631 -4.90 -24.91 -9.20
N TYR A 632 -6.19 -25.26 -9.04
CA TYR A 632 -7.32 -24.33 -9.17
C TYR A 632 -7.27 -23.59 -10.54
N ASP A 633 -7.09 -22.28 -10.54
CA ASP A 633 -7.01 -21.43 -11.74
C ASP A 633 -5.58 -20.93 -12.05
N GLN A 634 -4.60 -21.36 -11.24
CA GLN A 634 -3.21 -20.95 -11.39
C GLN A 634 -2.36 -22.03 -12.05
N THR A 635 -1.29 -21.62 -12.75
CA THR A 635 -0.34 -22.51 -13.44
C THR A 635 1.05 -22.37 -12.85
N TYR A 636 1.67 -23.50 -12.51
CA TYR A 636 2.97 -23.58 -11.85
C TYR A 636 3.97 -24.40 -12.64
N ASN A 637 5.24 -23.99 -12.60
CA ASN A 637 6.37 -24.71 -13.21
C ASN A 637 7.37 -25.25 -12.18
N GLY A 638 7.06 -25.11 -10.90
CA GLY A 638 7.85 -25.55 -9.76
C GLY A 638 6.99 -25.63 -8.52
N VAL A 639 7.49 -26.32 -7.50
CA VAL A 639 6.82 -26.53 -6.22
C VAL A 639 7.87 -26.68 -5.13
N ASN A 640 7.60 -26.15 -3.93
CA ASN A 640 8.41 -26.39 -2.75
C ASN A 640 7.88 -27.65 -2.05
N VAL A 641 8.74 -28.61 -1.89
CA VAL A 641 8.41 -29.91 -1.30
C VAL A 641 8.92 -29.94 0.12
N SER A 642 8.01 -29.98 1.10
CA SER A 642 8.33 -29.96 2.52
C SER A 642 8.68 -31.34 3.06
N SER A 643 9.66 -31.41 3.98
CA SER A 643 9.91 -32.63 4.79
C SER A 643 8.62 -33.10 5.47
N ASN A 644 7.76 -32.18 5.87
CA ASN A 644 6.53 -32.42 6.63
C ASN A 644 5.31 -32.79 5.78
N GLY A 645 5.51 -33.29 4.56
CA GLY A 645 4.44 -33.90 3.74
C GLY A 645 3.50 -32.91 3.08
N ARG A 646 4.03 -31.75 2.60
CA ARG A 646 3.30 -30.74 1.83
C ARG A 646 3.94 -30.46 0.49
N LEU A 647 3.12 -29.93 -0.43
CA LEU A 647 3.52 -29.34 -1.71
C LEU A 647 3.05 -27.89 -1.73
N ASP A 648 3.95 -26.96 -1.53
CA ASP A 648 3.66 -25.52 -1.46
C ASP A 648 4.00 -24.86 -2.80
N PHE A 649 2.97 -24.42 -3.53
CA PHE A 649 3.16 -23.83 -4.85
C PHE A 649 3.49 -22.33 -4.80
N VAL A 650 3.19 -21.68 -3.68
CA VAL A 650 3.40 -20.25 -3.49
C VAL A 650 4.36 -19.96 -2.34
N CYS A 651 4.29 -20.73 -1.27
CA CYS A 651 5.08 -20.53 -0.08
C CYS A 651 6.49 -21.12 -0.20
N VAL A 652 7.50 -20.46 0.39
CA VAL A 652 8.91 -20.90 0.40
C VAL A 652 9.45 -20.79 1.81
N ASN A 653 9.98 -21.92 2.36
CA ASN A 653 10.63 -21.99 3.69
C ASN A 653 9.70 -21.52 4.82
N GLU A 654 8.67 -22.29 5.10
CA GLU A 654 7.75 -22.06 6.23
C GLU A 654 8.40 -22.46 7.56
N PRO A 655 8.92 -21.53 8.38
CA PRO A 655 9.37 -21.87 9.73
C PRO A 655 8.15 -22.15 10.62
N GLY A 656 7.94 -23.37 11.02
CA GLY A 656 6.80 -23.78 11.83
C GLY A 656 5.80 -24.67 11.10
N GLY A 657 6.09 -25.04 9.86
CA GLY A 657 5.29 -25.96 9.07
C GLY A 657 5.23 -27.39 9.60
N PHE A 658 5.83 -27.67 10.77
CA PHE A 658 5.68 -28.90 11.54
C PHE A 658 4.37 -28.95 12.33
N LEU A 659 3.78 -27.81 12.69
CA LEU A 659 2.53 -27.76 13.43
C LEU A 659 1.33 -27.96 12.48
N SER A 660 0.98 -29.21 12.21
CA SER A 660 -0.19 -29.53 11.41
C SER A 660 -1.49 -29.05 12.10
N ALA A 661 -2.42 -28.53 11.31
CA ALA A 661 -3.72 -28.08 11.75
C ALA A 661 -4.79 -28.39 10.71
N CYS A 662 -6.04 -28.58 11.13
CA CYS A 662 -7.16 -28.78 10.18
C CYS A 662 -7.29 -27.61 9.22
N LEU A 663 -7.66 -27.90 7.96
CA LEU A 663 -7.83 -26.88 6.92
C LEU A 663 -9.08 -25.99 7.17
N PRO A 664 -9.02 -24.68 6.96
CA PRO A 664 -7.79 -23.93 6.68
C PRO A 664 -6.95 -23.84 7.94
N PRO A 665 -5.64 -24.06 7.86
CA PRO A 665 -4.77 -23.90 9.03
C PRO A 665 -4.76 -22.43 9.47
N PRO A 666 -4.52 -22.16 10.75
CA PRO A 666 -4.36 -20.79 11.19
C PRO A 666 -3.17 -20.16 10.47
N ASP A 667 -3.38 -18.95 9.91
CA ASP A 667 -2.34 -18.17 9.20
C ASP A 667 -1.10 -17.97 10.08
N ASN A 668 -0.10 -18.79 9.87
CA ASN A 668 1.23 -18.67 10.45
C ASN A 668 2.16 -18.23 9.31
N GLN A 669 2.79 -17.10 9.38
CA GLN A 669 3.87 -16.54 8.55
C GLN A 669 3.83 -16.71 7.02
N CYS A 670 3.22 -17.77 6.50
CA CYS A 670 2.99 -18.05 5.10
C CYS A 670 1.57 -18.61 4.97
N PRO A 671 0.64 -17.95 4.28
CA PRO A 671 -0.63 -18.56 4.00
C PRO A 671 -0.38 -19.84 3.19
N PHE A 672 -0.98 -20.96 3.58
CA PHE A 672 -0.91 -22.19 2.81
C PHE A 672 -1.75 -22.14 1.53
N ASP A 673 -1.89 -20.95 0.96
CA ASP A 673 -2.56 -20.72 -0.31
C ASP A 673 -1.90 -21.54 -1.41
N PHE A 674 -2.72 -22.23 -2.20
CA PHE A 674 -2.28 -23.14 -3.26
C PHE A 674 -1.31 -24.22 -2.76
N THR A 675 -1.67 -24.82 -1.64
CA THR A 675 -0.93 -25.92 -1.03
C THR A 675 -1.70 -27.25 -1.12
N VAL A 676 -0.96 -28.30 -1.41
CA VAL A 676 -1.46 -29.68 -1.46
C VAL A 676 -0.85 -30.44 -0.28
N PHE A 677 -1.70 -31.11 0.51
CA PHE A 677 -1.35 -31.82 1.73
C PHE A 677 -1.59 -33.32 1.54
N PRO A 678 -0.62 -34.09 1.03
CA PRO A 678 -0.76 -35.54 0.95
C PRO A 678 -0.97 -36.18 2.32
N VAL A 679 -0.03 -36.00 3.24
CA VAL A 679 -0.13 -36.35 4.66
C VAL A 679 0.74 -35.37 5.45
N TRP A 680 0.17 -34.28 5.87
CA TRP A 680 0.89 -33.27 6.64
C TRP A 680 0.99 -33.69 8.12
N SER A 681 2.19 -33.81 8.62
CA SER A 681 2.55 -34.09 10.02
C SER A 681 4.01 -33.70 10.23
N ASP A 682 4.52 -33.84 11.45
CA ASP A 682 5.89 -33.49 11.80
C ASP A 682 6.85 -34.69 11.50
N TYR A 683 7.58 -34.56 10.35
CA TYR A 683 8.46 -35.61 9.85
C TYR A 683 9.91 -35.16 9.67
N ARG A 684 10.82 -36.14 9.66
CA ARG A 684 12.24 -35.95 9.39
C ARG A 684 12.70 -36.79 8.19
N THR A 685 13.57 -36.17 7.38
CA THR A 685 14.21 -36.81 6.22
C THR A 685 15.73 -36.98 6.41
N ASP A 686 16.32 -36.42 7.47
CA ASP A 686 17.76 -36.38 7.75
C ASP A 686 18.27 -37.52 8.64
N ILE A 687 17.40 -38.41 9.12
CA ILE A 687 17.75 -39.51 10.00
C ILE A 687 18.44 -40.64 9.20
N VAL A 688 19.53 -41.15 9.78
CA VAL A 688 20.28 -42.30 9.24
C VAL A 688 20.15 -43.50 10.16
N GLY A 689 19.75 -44.62 9.65
CA GLY A 689 19.43 -45.80 10.46
C GLY A 689 18.01 -45.78 11.04
N GLU A 690 17.80 -46.41 12.17
CA GLU A 690 16.47 -46.54 12.82
C GLU A 690 15.38 -46.95 11.83
N GLY A 691 14.19 -46.29 11.82
CA GLY A 691 13.11 -46.57 10.87
C GLY A 691 13.51 -46.31 9.41
N CYS A 692 14.44 -45.40 9.17
CA CYS A 692 14.94 -45.12 7.82
C CYS A 692 15.62 -46.30 7.16
N ALA A 693 16.11 -47.26 7.93
CA ALA A 693 16.68 -48.51 7.43
C ALA A 693 15.64 -49.44 6.77
N ASN A 694 14.38 -49.21 6.98
CA ASN A 694 13.28 -49.94 6.33
C ASN A 694 13.12 -49.55 4.84
N PHE A 695 13.69 -48.40 4.43
CA PHE A 695 13.69 -47.95 3.04
C PHE A 695 15.05 -48.28 2.39
N ALA A 696 15.01 -48.97 1.25
CA ALA A 696 16.25 -49.41 0.57
C ALA A 696 17.22 -48.26 0.25
N SER A 697 16.71 -47.04 0.04
CA SER A 697 17.53 -45.85 -0.23
C SER A 697 17.59 -44.87 0.98
N GLY A 698 17.18 -45.30 2.18
CA GLY A 698 17.05 -44.45 3.36
C GLY A 698 15.85 -43.51 3.31
N CYS A 699 15.75 -42.63 4.31
CA CYS A 699 14.77 -41.55 4.33
C CYS A 699 15.12 -40.46 3.31
N GLY A 700 14.12 -39.68 2.88
CA GLY A 700 14.23 -38.60 1.94
C GLY A 700 12.95 -38.43 1.13
N ILE A 701 13.00 -37.48 0.20
CA ILE A 701 11.93 -37.25 -0.77
C ILE A 701 12.46 -37.62 -2.15
N PHE A 702 11.73 -38.45 -2.88
CA PHE A 702 12.16 -39.00 -4.14
C PHE A 702 11.16 -38.70 -5.24
N THR A 703 11.64 -38.41 -6.45
CA THR A 703 10.77 -38.16 -7.60
C THR A 703 11.01 -39.13 -8.72
N SER A 704 9.98 -39.33 -9.55
CA SER A 704 10.07 -40.03 -10.84
C SER A 704 9.04 -39.46 -11.81
N VAL A 705 9.21 -39.77 -13.13
CA VAL A 705 8.24 -39.39 -14.16
C VAL A 705 7.71 -40.63 -14.83
N SER A 706 6.41 -40.81 -14.76
CA SER A 706 5.70 -41.90 -15.45
C SER A 706 5.04 -41.40 -16.74
N GLY A 707 4.81 -42.27 -17.70
CA GLY A 707 4.14 -41.93 -18.95
C GLY A 707 5.03 -41.18 -19.96
N SER A 708 4.42 -40.56 -20.95
CA SER A 708 5.10 -39.78 -21.99
C SER A 708 4.29 -38.52 -22.32
N ALA A 709 4.99 -37.42 -22.71
CA ALA A 709 4.33 -36.21 -23.15
C ALA A 709 3.31 -36.46 -24.28
N PRO A 710 2.14 -35.83 -24.25
CA PRO A 710 1.69 -34.78 -23.31
C PRO A 710 0.90 -35.29 -22.08
N ASN A 711 1.06 -36.57 -21.69
CA ASN A 711 0.31 -37.20 -20.58
C ASN A 711 1.29 -37.79 -19.54
N ARG A 712 2.29 -37.02 -19.11
CA ARG A 712 3.21 -37.44 -18.07
C ARG A 712 2.58 -37.32 -16.69
N ILE A 713 3.08 -38.11 -15.75
CA ILE A 713 2.72 -38.06 -14.35
C ILE A 713 4.01 -37.79 -13.59
N PHE A 714 4.06 -36.76 -12.78
CA PHE A 714 5.17 -36.47 -11.89
C PHE A 714 4.85 -37.03 -10.51
N ASN A 715 5.62 -38.04 -10.10
CA ASN A 715 5.48 -38.73 -8.83
C ASN A 715 6.46 -38.14 -7.82
N ILE A 716 5.98 -37.81 -6.62
CA ILE A 716 6.76 -37.25 -5.51
C ILE A 716 6.49 -38.13 -4.29
N GLU A 717 7.48 -38.91 -3.84
CA GLU A 717 7.35 -39.89 -2.79
C GLU A 717 8.13 -39.46 -1.53
N TRP A 718 7.48 -39.49 -0.40
CA TRP A 718 8.07 -39.32 0.94
C TRP A 718 8.40 -40.65 1.54
N ARG A 719 9.65 -40.81 2.02
CA ARG A 719 10.16 -41.91 2.84
C ARG A 719 10.69 -41.27 4.12
N VAL A 720 9.87 -41.24 5.17
CA VAL A 720 10.14 -40.39 6.34
C VAL A 720 9.94 -41.14 7.65
N VAL A 721 10.52 -40.60 8.71
CA VAL A 721 10.25 -40.98 10.10
C VAL A 721 9.60 -39.82 10.83
N TYR A 722 8.95 -40.07 11.95
CA TYR A 722 8.36 -39.00 12.78
C TYR A 722 9.42 -38.27 13.60
N PHE A 723 9.21 -36.99 13.89
CA PHE A 723 10.09 -36.21 14.74
C PHE A 723 10.26 -36.80 16.14
N ASN A 724 9.16 -37.22 16.75
CA ASN A 724 9.15 -37.73 18.12
C ASN A 724 9.46 -39.23 18.25
N ASP A 725 9.45 -40.02 17.16
CA ASP A 725 9.71 -41.46 17.16
C ASP A 725 10.32 -41.88 15.81
N HIS A 726 11.63 -41.91 15.73
CA HIS A 726 12.38 -42.33 14.54
C HIS A 726 12.24 -43.82 14.19
N THR A 727 11.62 -44.62 15.04
CA THR A 727 11.39 -46.06 14.75
C THR A 727 10.14 -46.26 13.90
N GLN A 728 9.22 -45.32 13.92
CA GLN A 728 7.98 -45.34 13.15
C GLN A 728 8.18 -44.61 11.81
N THR A 729 7.63 -45.18 10.75
CA THR A 729 7.82 -44.70 9.37
C THR A 729 6.50 -44.32 8.72
N ALA A 730 6.58 -43.32 7.81
CA ALA A 730 5.52 -43.03 6.89
C ALA A 730 6.07 -43.05 5.45
N ASN A 731 5.30 -43.72 4.56
CA ASN A 731 5.58 -43.74 3.13
C ASN A 731 4.30 -43.40 2.34
N PHE A 732 4.34 -42.30 1.61
CA PHE A 732 3.23 -41.78 0.83
C PHE A 732 3.72 -41.04 -0.40
N GLU A 733 2.83 -40.80 -1.37
CA GLU A 733 3.16 -40.19 -2.67
C GLU A 733 2.10 -39.18 -3.09
N ALA A 734 2.51 -38.10 -3.73
CA ALA A 734 1.67 -37.20 -4.51
C ALA A 734 1.99 -37.37 -6.00
N ARG A 735 0.95 -37.41 -6.84
CA ARG A 735 1.06 -37.47 -8.30
C ARG A 735 0.44 -36.26 -8.94
N LEU A 736 1.19 -35.55 -9.76
CA LEU A 736 0.70 -34.41 -10.57
C LEU A 736 0.57 -34.83 -12.01
N TYR A 737 -0.56 -34.51 -12.67
CA TYR A 737 -0.88 -34.97 -14.02
C TYR A 737 -0.72 -33.88 -15.08
N GLU A 738 0.06 -34.15 -16.14
CA GLU A 738 0.23 -33.25 -17.27
C GLU A 738 -1.05 -33.09 -18.07
N ASN A 739 -1.46 -31.84 -18.36
CA ASN A 739 -2.61 -31.50 -19.21
C ASN A 739 -3.95 -32.18 -18.86
N ASP A 740 -4.15 -32.58 -17.60
CA ASP A 740 -5.46 -33.14 -17.20
C ASP A 740 -6.52 -32.02 -17.17
N PRO A 741 -7.63 -32.14 -17.93
CA PRO A 741 -8.65 -31.10 -18.02
C PRO A 741 -9.37 -30.83 -16.69
N ASN A 742 -9.31 -31.79 -15.77
CA ASN A 742 -9.89 -31.67 -14.42
C ASN A 742 -8.82 -31.27 -13.39
N LYS A 743 -7.62 -30.84 -13.84
CA LYS A 743 -6.50 -30.40 -12.94
C LYS A 743 -6.18 -31.44 -11.88
N ARG A 744 -6.13 -32.69 -12.27
CA ARG A 744 -6.04 -33.88 -11.41
C ARG A 744 -4.69 -33.94 -10.69
N PHE A 745 -4.75 -34.31 -9.42
CA PHE A 745 -3.65 -34.88 -8.67
C PHE A 745 -4.15 -36.05 -7.80
N ASP A 746 -3.25 -36.94 -7.42
CA ASP A 746 -3.61 -38.09 -6.57
C ASP A 746 -2.70 -38.11 -5.35
N PHE A 747 -3.23 -38.64 -4.23
CA PHE A 747 -2.46 -39.05 -3.04
C PHE A 747 -2.47 -40.56 -2.96
N ILE A 748 -1.31 -41.15 -2.70
CA ILE A 748 -1.15 -42.60 -2.53
C ILE A 748 -0.58 -42.83 -1.13
N PHE A 749 -1.32 -43.55 -0.31
CA PHE A 749 -0.94 -43.88 1.05
C PHE A 749 -0.34 -45.28 1.06
N GLY A 750 0.98 -45.38 1.26
CA GLY A 750 1.68 -46.65 1.39
C GLY A 750 1.58 -47.17 2.84
N THR A 751 2.69 -47.57 3.43
CA THR A 751 2.71 -47.96 4.85
C THR A 751 2.90 -46.70 5.69
N ILE A 752 1.91 -46.33 6.47
CA ILE A 752 1.96 -45.23 7.44
C ILE A 752 1.73 -45.84 8.81
N GLN A 753 2.80 -45.91 9.60
CA GLN A 753 2.71 -46.38 10.99
C GLN A 753 2.19 -45.24 11.88
N PRO A 754 1.33 -45.53 12.86
CA PRO A 754 0.83 -44.45 13.69
C PRO A 754 1.95 -43.85 14.56
N GLY A 755 2.20 -42.56 14.44
CA GLY A 755 3.07 -41.82 15.36
C GLY A 755 2.38 -41.56 16.69
N SER A 756 3.16 -41.39 17.76
CA SER A 756 2.65 -40.98 19.05
C SER A 756 2.37 -39.48 19.02
N ASP A 757 1.14 -39.07 19.33
CA ASP A 757 0.72 -37.66 19.49
C ASP A 757 0.76 -36.80 18.22
N GLN A 758 0.61 -37.41 17.04
CA GLN A 758 0.66 -36.68 15.76
C GLN A 758 -0.72 -36.40 15.18
N LEU A 759 -0.92 -35.16 14.76
CA LEU A 759 -2.07 -34.74 13.97
C LEU A 759 -1.78 -34.98 12.47
N TYR A 760 -2.64 -35.75 11.81
CA TYR A 760 -2.56 -35.98 10.37
C TYR A 760 -3.58 -35.10 9.63
N VAL A 761 -3.13 -34.40 8.63
CA VAL A 761 -3.99 -33.56 7.79
C VAL A 761 -3.78 -33.91 6.32
N SER A 762 -4.87 -34.09 5.58
CA SER A 762 -4.83 -34.32 4.14
C SER A 762 -5.89 -33.50 3.43
N GLY A 763 -5.51 -32.94 2.28
CA GLY A 763 -6.41 -32.11 1.50
C GLY A 763 -5.69 -31.19 0.53
N VAL A 764 -6.40 -30.17 0.10
CA VAL A 764 -5.87 -29.11 -0.79
C VAL A 764 -6.50 -27.79 -0.39
N GLU A 765 -5.69 -26.77 -0.38
CA GLU A 765 -6.12 -25.38 -0.19
C GLU A 765 -5.75 -24.52 -1.40
N GLY A 766 -6.67 -23.63 -1.79
CA GLY A 766 -6.50 -22.60 -2.79
C GLY A 766 -6.16 -21.27 -2.10
N THR A 767 -6.91 -20.24 -2.40
CA THR A 767 -6.86 -18.99 -1.61
C THR A 767 -7.63 -19.16 -0.31
N ALA A 768 -7.30 -18.32 0.70
CA ALA A 768 -7.88 -18.40 2.04
C ALA A 768 -9.39 -18.72 2.08
N GLY A 769 -9.73 -19.85 2.68
CA GLY A 769 -11.10 -20.33 2.81
C GLY A 769 -11.64 -21.17 1.65
N VAL A 770 -10.86 -21.42 0.59
CA VAL A 770 -11.20 -22.36 -0.48
C VAL A 770 -10.37 -23.62 -0.33
N PHE A 771 -10.93 -24.64 0.31
CA PHE A 771 -10.19 -25.89 0.58
C PHE A 771 -11.07 -27.11 0.43
N THR A 772 -10.46 -28.26 0.23
CA THR A 772 -11.08 -29.59 0.34
C THR A 772 -10.23 -30.44 1.26
N GLN A 773 -10.76 -30.80 2.41
CA GLN A 773 -10.11 -31.65 3.41
C GLN A 773 -10.62 -33.08 3.31
N ASP A 774 -9.71 -34.06 3.23
CA ASP A 774 -10.02 -35.51 3.33
C ASP A 774 -10.13 -35.90 4.79
N PHE A 775 -9.05 -35.72 5.55
CA PHE A 775 -9.04 -36.00 6.99
C PHE A 775 -8.25 -34.94 7.75
N CYS A 776 -8.62 -34.83 9.03
CA CYS A 776 -7.88 -34.07 10.04
C CYS A 776 -8.05 -34.78 11.38
N ASP A 777 -6.96 -34.92 12.11
CA ASP A 777 -6.90 -35.66 13.41
C ASP A 777 -7.45 -37.10 13.29
N ALA A 778 -7.17 -37.71 12.14
CA ALA A 778 -7.57 -39.09 11.86
C ALA A 778 -6.47 -39.81 11.09
N ASN A 779 -6.31 -41.11 11.37
CA ASN A 779 -5.31 -41.93 10.71
C ASN A 779 -5.54 -41.99 9.18
N PRO A 780 -4.50 -41.81 8.36
CA PRO A 780 -4.57 -41.99 6.93
C PRO A 780 -5.07 -43.43 6.56
N PRO A 781 -5.85 -43.58 5.47
CA PRO A 781 -6.28 -44.88 4.97
C PRO A 781 -5.10 -45.63 4.35
N SER A 782 -4.34 -46.36 5.14
CA SER A 782 -3.08 -47.03 4.74
C SER A 782 -3.27 -48.56 4.69
N PRO A 783 -3.14 -49.23 3.50
CA PRO A 783 -2.95 -48.62 2.16
C PRO A 783 -4.24 -48.02 1.58
N GLY A 784 -4.07 -47.06 0.67
CA GLY A 784 -5.22 -46.43 0.01
C GLY A 784 -4.78 -45.30 -0.94
N SER A 785 -5.72 -44.73 -1.67
CA SER A 785 -5.46 -43.56 -2.50
C SER A 785 -6.65 -42.60 -2.54
N ARG A 786 -6.36 -41.35 -2.95
CA ARG A 786 -7.33 -40.31 -3.25
C ARG A 786 -7.02 -39.70 -4.61
N THR A 787 -8.01 -39.60 -5.45
CA THR A 787 -7.95 -38.88 -6.72
C THR A 787 -8.74 -37.58 -6.57
N TYR A 788 -8.03 -36.46 -6.61
CA TYR A 788 -8.60 -35.11 -6.57
C TYR A 788 -8.84 -34.60 -7.97
N THR A 789 -10.02 -34.03 -8.21
CA THR A 789 -10.39 -33.41 -9.49
C THR A 789 -11.13 -32.09 -9.25
N CYS A 790 -10.89 -31.14 -10.15
CA CYS A 790 -11.50 -29.83 -10.18
C CYS A 790 -12.10 -29.59 -11.58
N PRO A 791 -13.23 -30.23 -11.93
CA PRO A 791 -13.81 -30.11 -13.25
C PRO A 791 -14.20 -28.66 -13.53
N THR A 792 -13.74 -28.12 -14.66
CA THR A 792 -14.27 -26.85 -15.16
C THR A 792 -15.74 -27.07 -15.46
N GLY A 793 -16.61 -26.34 -14.73
CA GLY A 793 -18.05 -26.55 -14.81
C GLY A 793 -18.54 -26.61 -16.25
N ALA A 794 -19.22 -27.68 -16.58
CA ALA A 794 -20.02 -27.74 -17.81
C ALA A 794 -20.97 -26.53 -17.78
N SER A 795 -20.85 -25.65 -18.78
CA SER A 795 -21.83 -24.60 -19.01
C SER A 795 -23.23 -25.25 -18.95
N PRO A 796 -24.15 -24.78 -18.10
CA PRO A 796 -25.46 -25.36 -18.05
C PRO A 796 -26.03 -25.33 -19.47
N THR A 797 -26.38 -26.52 -19.99
CA THR A 797 -27.12 -26.63 -21.24
C THR A 797 -28.35 -25.75 -21.08
N PRO A 798 -28.60 -24.79 -21.97
CA PRO A 798 -29.75 -23.90 -21.81
C PRO A 798 -31.01 -24.74 -21.77
N THR A 799 -31.70 -24.76 -20.65
CA THR A 799 -33.04 -25.29 -20.52
C THR A 799 -33.88 -24.55 -21.56
N PRO A 800 -34.63 -25.28 -22.44
CA PRO A 800 -35.44 -24.60 -23.43
C PRO A 800 -36.41 -23.64 -22.73
N SER A 801 -36.31 -22.37 -23.09
CA SER A 801 -37.21 -21.33 -22.65
C SER A 801 -38.66 -21.74 -22.99
N PRO A 802 -39.61 -21.66 -22.08
CA PRO A 802 -41.00 -21.92 -22.42
C PRO A 802 -41.43 -20.96 -23.52
N THR A 803 -42.01 -21.54 -24.59
CA THR A 803 -42.59 -20.82 -25.72
C THR A 803 -43.56 -19.75 -25.18
N PRO A 804 -43.41 -18.48 -25.51
CA PRO A 804 -44.36 -17.48 -25.06
C PRO A 804 -45.74 -17.73 -25.72
N THR A 805 -46.77 -17.80 -24.89
CA THR A 805 -48.16 -17.77 -25.30
C THR A 805 -48.44 -16.44 -26.01
N PRO A 806 -49.13 -16.42 -27.19
CA PRO A 806 -49.34 -15.18 -27.93
C PRO A 806 -50.23 -14.23 -27.15
N SER A 807 -49.67 -13.07 -26.77
CA SER A 807 -50.44 -11.96 -26.23
C SER A 807 -51.09 -11.21 -27.35
N VAL A 808 -52.42 -11.01 -27.26
CA VAL A 808 -53.22 -10.24 -28.21
C VAL A 808 -52.72 -8.76 -28.27
N THR A 809 -52.38 -8.36 -29.49
CA THR A 809 -51.96 -7.00 -29.82
C THR A 809 -53.16 -6.05 -29.80
N PRO A 810 -53.16 -4.91 -29.10
CA PRO A 810 -54.13 -3.89 -29.33
C PRO A 810 -53.81 -3.09 -30.61
N THR A 811 -54.83 -2.92 -31.44
CA THR A 811 -54.82 -2.19 -32.70
C THR A 811 -54.45 -0.73 -32.50
N SER A 812 -53.45 -0.23 -33.21
CA SER A 812 -52.98 1.14 -33.22
C SER A 812 -53.86 1.99 -34.13
N THR A 813 -54.35 3.11 -33.60
CA THR A 813 -55.02 4.18 -34.31
C THR A 813 -53.98 5.04 -35.06
N PRO A 814 -54.19 5.44 -36.30
CA PRO A 814 -53.21 6.18 -37.08
C PRO A 814 -53.10 7.65 -36.63
N THR A 815 -51.87 8.06 -36.30
CA THR A 815 -51.52 9.47 -36.05
C THR A 815 -51.04 10.11 -37.34
N VAL A 816 -51.62 11.24 -37.69
CA VAL A 816 -51.35 12.03 -38.88
C VAL A 816 -50.00 12.75 -38.76
N THR A 817 -49.14 12.59 -39.75
CA THR A 817 -47.85 13.26 -39.88
C THR A 817 -48.04 14.63 -40.57
N PRO A 818 -47.52 15.73 -40.07
CA PRO A 818 -47.40 17.00 -40.83
C PRO A 818 -46.18 17.00 -41.70
N THR A 819 -46.39 17.31 -42.98
CA THR A 819 -45.38 17.43 -44.03
C THR A 819 -44.70 18.80 -43.91
N VAL A 820 -43.36 18.87 -43.95
CA VAL A 820 -42.60 20.12 -44.12
C VAL A 820 -41.89 20.09 -45.48
N PRO A 821 -41.92 21.17 -46.26
CA PRO A 821 -41.35 21.23 -47.62
C PRO A 821 -39.83 21.43 -47.60
N PRO A 822 -39.13 21.06 -48.69
CA PRO A 822 -37.67 21.08 -48.76
C PRO A 822 -37.12 22.47 -49.05
N SER A 823 -36.03 22.85 -48.36
CA SER A 823 -35.24 24.03 -48.66
C SER A 823 -33.96 23.66 -49.39
N ALA A 824 -33.57 24.48 -50.35
CA ALA A 824 -32.58 24.27 -51.34
C ALA A 824 -31.14 24.30 -50.84
N THR A 825 -30.30 23.49 -51.46
CA THR A 825 -28.82 23.45 -51.39
C THR A 825 -28.22 24.57 -52.24
N PRO A 826 -27.10 25.18 -51.85
CA PRO A 826 -26.14 25.67 -52.81
C PRO A 826 -24.84 24.90 -52.75
N SER A 827 -24.46 24.39 -53.91
CA SER A 827 -23.21 23.81 -54.30
C SER A 827 -22.05 24.82 -54.25
N VAL A 828 -20.92 24.48 -53.66
CA VAL A 828 -19.66 25.22 -53.85
C VAL A 828 -18.54 24.23 -54.15
N THR A 829 -17.92 24.46 -55.32
CA THR A 829 -16.79 23.75 -55.90
C THR A 829 -15.49 24.04 -55.17
N PRO A 830 -14.57 23.08 -55.01
CA PRO A 830 -13.28 23.33 -54.36
C PRO A 830 -12.28 23.93 -55.38
N SER A 831 -11.61 25.00 -54.97
CA SER A 831 -10.50 25.62 -55.68
C SER A 831 -9.17 24.96 -55.28
N ALA A 832 -8.34 24.64 -56.23
CA ALA A 832 -7.03 24.05 -56.11
C ALA A 832 -5.97 25.07 -55.64
N THR A 833 -5.15 24.70 -54.67
CA THR A 833 -3.98 25.48 -54.22
C THR A 833 -2.71 24.92 -54.83
N PRO A 834 -1.76 25.75 -55.33
CA PRO A 834 -0.57 25.28 -55.97
C PRO A 834 0.53 24.86 -54.98
N ARG A 835 1.25 23.81 -55.42
CA ARG A 835 2.38 23.16 -54.76
C ARG A 835 3.62 24.05 -54.77
N ALA A 836 4.21 24.32 -53.59
CA ALA A 836 5.49 25.00 -53.44
C ALA A 836 6.69 24.05 -53.68
N THR A 837 7.64 24.51 -54.46
CA THR A 837 8.92 23.85 -54.81
C THR A 837 9.94 23.96 -53.68
N PRO A 838 10.82 22.99 -53.47
CA PRO A 838 11.84 22.98 -52.38
C PRO A 838 13.05 23.86 -52.78
N ARG A 839 13.56 24.58 -51.78
CA ARG A 839 14.83 25.35 -51.86
C ARG A 839 16.03 24.43 -51.70
N PRO A 840 17.17 24.77 -52.42
CA PRO A 840 18.38 23.96 -52.30
C PRO A 840 19.20 24.22 -51.02
N ARG A 841 19.89 23.17 -50.60
CA ARG A 841 20.75 23.03 -49.43
C ARG A 841 22.06 23.88 -49.62
N PRO A 842 22.55 24.58 -48.55
CA PRO A 842 23.87 25.24 -48.66
C PRO A 842 25.02 24.22 -48.48
N THR A 843 26.08 24.46 -49.21
CA THR A 843 27.37 23.72 -49.21
C THR A 843 28.20 24.02 -47.94
N PRO A 844 29.00 23.08 -47.43
CA PRO A 844 29.83 23.28 -46.24
C PRO A 844 31.14 24.04 -46.55
N HIS A 845 31.52 24.93 -45.65
CA HIS A 845 32.82 25.60 -45.63
C HIS A 845 33.92 24.71 -45.09
N PRO A 846 35.18 24.86 -45.55
CA PRO A 846 36.31 24.02 -45.12
C PRO A 846 36.88 24.46 -43.77
N ARG A 847 37.40 23.48 -43.05
CA ARG A 847 37.99 23.50 -41.71
C ARG A 847 39.41 24.16 -41.78
N PRO A 848 39.77 25.02 -40.82
CA PRO A 848 41.19 25.44 -40.69
C PRO A 848 42.02 24.43 -39.90
N THR A 849 43.22 24.22 -40.33
CA THR A 849 44.29 23.44 -39.68
C THR A 849 44.92 24.22 -38.55
N PRO A 850 45.34 23.56 -37.46
CA PRO A 850 46.00 24.17 -36.31
C PRO A 850 47.52 24.38 -36.55
N PRO A 851 48.16 25.33 -35.85
CA PRO A 851 49.60 25.29 -35.61
C PRO A 851 49.92 24.43 -34.38
#